data_b8d6ab28e511a28320fa01e2fe4f910a
#
_entry.id   b8d6ab28e511a28320fa01e2fe4f910a
#
_cell.length_a   1.000
_cell.length_b   1.000
_cell.length_c   1.000
_cell.angle_alpha   90.00
_cell.angle_beta   90.00
_cell.angle_gamma   90.00
#
_symmetry.space_group_name_H-M   'P 1'
#
loop_
_entity.id
_entity.type
_entity.pdbx_description
1 polymer ?
#
loop_
_entity_poly.entity_id
_entity_poly.type
_entity_poly.pdbx_seq_one_letter_code
_entity_poly.pdbx_strand_id
1 'polypeptide(L)'
;MSPTAFEPVAHTRIPSLGIDFAEYLHPPTGARHFHLACDDPNNAFMVAFPTLPQDSSGVAHILEHTTLCGSERYPVRDPFFMMLRRSLNTYMNAFTSTDTTAYPFATQNRKDFDNLLGVYLDAVFFPCLDPLDFAQEGWRLELAEDGAALEYHGVVYNEMKGAMSAPVAQLWQHLHTALFPDTVYRHNSGGDPLAIPQLSYAALRDFHTRHYHPSNAVFMTYGSFAAAEHQARIEQLALARFKERRAPLISTVQTPFVAPRRLEVGYEADAGEPRNTHIVWAWVHGATANVDELIELHLLGGLLLEHGASPVRHYFETTPLADAPSELSGIDDSAAQLVFMCGVEGSERAHAEALEDGLLEILARVARDGLPRDVVEAALDRLEMAQRDIGGDGYPFGLQLMGRVLAAAMQRRDARALLDLDPVLARLRAALDDPGYVPDLVRRILLDNPHRVRLVMYPEDGKAAHEHELERARLAQMRAEMDAGAIAEVAAASAALAERQAREDDPDVLPRVTLTDVPPPADLLTARERGSATVPCASYECAANGVFRARLACRLPALTPAETAALPLFCEYLTELGCDAEDYLAVQARRAAAGSFQAWALVRPGPADDGALAAWLLLGGKGLARKREAVLATLAEMLAGVRFDEPARLAELLQQSCAEAEQSITERGHQLAILTAAARLTPTAALDALWDGPAAIRALQAATADANEAAVAQLFATFESIRGKLLAAPRELALIGDAATLDGLAPDLAAFAPSAGGVGAEFVIAPPPADEVNAWLASSQVNFCAKAYRAVHESDADE
;
A
#
# COMPACT_ATOMS: atom_id res chain seq x y z
N MET A 1 -10.22 39.65 10.51
CA MET A 1 -9.89 38.85 9.33
C MET A 1 -10.69 39.40 8.15
N SER A 2 -10.04 39.74 7.04
CA SER A 2 -10.75 40.06 5.80
C SER A 2 -11.57 38.83 5.37
N PRO A 3 -12.78 39.04 4.82
CA PRO A 3 -13.58 37.92 4.33
C PRO A 3 -12.75 37.17 3.27
N THR A 4 -12.68 35.84 3.41
CA THR A 4 -12.03 35.00 2.40
C THR A 4 -12.86 35.02 1.12
N ALA A 5 -12.22 34.84 -0.03
CA ALA A 5 -12.93 34.74 -1.33
C ALA A 5 -13.68 33.40 -1.48
N PHE A 6 -13.57 32.52 -0.50
CA PHE A 6 -14.26 31.22 -0.46
C PHE A 6 -15.62 31.34 0.22
N GLU A 7 -16.65 30.74 -0.38
CA GLU A 7 -18.00 30.67 0.13
C GLU A 7 -18.28 29.28 0.69
N PRO A 8 -18.94 29.15 1.87
CA PRO A 8 -19.29 27.85 2.43
C PRO A 8 -20.38 27.17 1.58
N VAL A 9 -20.18 25.88 1.29
CA VAL A 9 -21.13 25.05 0.54
C VAL A 9 -21.84 24.08 1.49
N ALA A 10 -21.08 23.43 2.39
CA ALA A 10 -21.58 22.46 3.34
C ALA A 10 -20.76 22.47 4.63
N HIS A 11 -21.42 22.11 5.74
CA HIS A 11 -20.77 21.87 7.03
C HIS A 11 -21.49 20.74 7.76
N THR A 12 -20.75 19.77 8.29
CA THR A 12 -21.30 18.62 9.00
C THR A 12 -20.31 18.13 10.05
N ARG A 13 -20.78 17.85 11.26
CA ARG A 13 -20.01 17.11 12.26
C ARG A 13 -20.07 15.60 11.93
N ILE A 14 -18.92 14.91 12.00
CA ILE A 14 -18.79 13.47 11.86
C ILE A 14 -18.36 12.89 13.20
N PRO A 15 -19.34 12.46 14.03
CA PRO A 15 -19.05 12.07 15.41
C PRO A 15 -18.14 10.87 15.53
N SER A 16 -18.27 9.89 14.64
CA SER A 16 -17.45 8.66 14.61
C SER A 16 -15.96 8.91 14.36
N LEU A 17 -15.61 10.07 13.79
CA LEU A 17 -14.22 10.45 13.53
C LEU A 17 -13.78 11.65 14.39
N GLY A 18 -14.68 12.27 15.13
CA GLY A 18 -14.37 13.47 15.90
C GLY A 18 -14.07 14.72 15.05
N ILE A 19 -14.53 14.76 13.80
CA ILE A 19 -14.13 15.77 12.80
C ILE A 19 -15.30 16.69 12.45
N ASP A 20 -15.03 17.99 12.30
CA ASP A 20 -15.92 18.94 11.64
C ASP A 20 -15.53 19.07 10.17
N PHE A 21 -16.34 18.49 9.30
CA PHE A 21 -16.16 18.56 7.84
C PHE A 21 -16.82 19.82 7.27
N ALA A 22 -16.08 20.58 6.47
CA ALA A 22 -16.60 21.74 5.75
C ALA A 22 -16.14 21.74 4.29
N GLU A 23 -17.07 22.09 3.40
CA GLU A 23 -16.80 22.30 1.99
C GLU A 23 -16.99 23.77 1.63
N TYR A 24 -16.06 24.31 0.84
CA TYR A 24 -16.06 25.67 0.35
C TYR A 24 -15.84 25.71 -1.16
N LEU A 25 -16.41 26.71 -1.80
CA LEU A 25 -16.20 27.04 -3.22
C LEU A 25 -15.52 28.40 -3.33
N HIS A 26 -14.55 28.51 -4.21
CA HIS A 26 -13.98 29.79 -4.64
C HIS A 26 -14.68 30.25 -5.93
N PRO A 27 -15.68 31.17 -5.87
CA PRO A 27 -16.54 31.50 -7.01
C PRO A 27 -15.77 32.01 -8.23
N PRO A 28 -14.71 32.85 -8.08
CA PRO A 28 -13.98 33.39 -9.23
C PRO A 28 -13.33 32.34 -10.11
N THR A 29 -12.82 31.23 -9.52
CA THR A 29 -12.11 30.19 -10.27
C THR A 29 -12.87 28.87 -10.34
N GLY A 30 -13.79 28.62 -9.41
CA GLY A 30 -14.46 27.32 -9.26
C GLY A 30 -13.66 26.27 -8.50
N ALA A 31 -12.54 26.64 -7.88
CA ALA A 31 -11.77 25.75 -7.00
C ALA A 31 -12.61 25.34 -5.78
N ARG A 32 -12.45 24.09 -5.33
CA ARG A 32 -13.11 23.57 -4.13
C ARG A 32 -12.09 23.38 -3.01
N HIS A 33 -12.52 23.65 -1.78
CA HIS A 33 -11.72 23.40 -0.60
C HIS A 33 -12.52 22.56 0.40
N PHE A 34 -11.98 21.42 0.79
CA PHE A 34 -12.50 20.55 1.84
C PHE A 34 -11.62 20.71 3.07
N HIS A 35 -12.24 20.98 4.21
CA HIS A 35 -11.54 21.13 5.47
C HIS A 35 -12.07 20.15 6.51
N LEU A 36 -11.18 19.33 7.06
CA LEU A 36 -11.44 18.33 8.08
C LEU A 36 -10.85 18.83 9.40
N ALA A 37 -11.59 19.62 10.15
CA ALA A 37 -11.12 20.25 11.38
C ALA A 37 -11.15 19.26 12.56
N CYS A 38 -10.05 19.16 13.28
CA CYS A 38 -9.90 18.38 14.52
C CYS A 38 -8.72 18.91 15.36
N ASP A 39 -8.50 18.33 16.53
CA ASP A 39 -7.43 18.72 17.44
C ASP A 39 -6.08 18.02 17.18
N ASP A 40 -5.95 17.32 16.04
CA ASP A 40 -4.69 16.67 15.67
C ASP A 40 -3.64 17.73 15.30
N PRO A 41 -2.48 17.76 15.98
CA PRO A 41 -1.39 18.67 15.66
C PRO A 41 -0.70 18.33 14.32
N ASN A 42 -0.86 17.11 13.79
CA ASN A 42 -0.29 16.71 12.51
C ASN A 42 -1.18 17.20 11.36
N ASN A 43 -1.01 18.46 11.02
CA ASN A 43 -1.79 19.12 9.99
C ASN A 43 -1.38 18.61 8.61
N ALA A 44 -2.37 18.27 7.78
CA ALA A 44 -2.14 17.80 6.43
C ALA A 44 -2.75 18.75 5.38
N PHE A 45 -2.14 18.75 4.24
CA PHE A 45 -2.58 19.45 3.02
C PHE A 45 -2.51 18.51 1.83
N MET A 46 -3.43 18.66 0.90
CA MET A 46 -3.39 18.04 -0.41
C MET A 46 -4.01 18.98 -1.44
N VAL A 47 -3.38 19.12 -2.60
CA VAL A 47 -4.01 19.64 -3.79
C VAL A 47 -4.03 18.55 -4.86
N ALA A 48 -5.20 18.34 -5.47
CA ALA A 48 -5.38 17.30 -6.48
C ALA A 48 -6.05 17.87 -7.74
N PHE A 49 -5.68 17.28 -8.88
CA PHE A 49 -6.19 17.64 -10.20
C PHE A 49 -6.68 16.40 -10.95
N PRO A 50 -7.80 16.47 -11.70
CA PRO A 50 -8.16 15.41 -12.63
C PRO A 50 -7.14 15.42 -13.79
N THR A 51 -6.37 14.36 -13.92
CA THR A 51 -5.34 14.18 -14.96
C THR A 51 -5.74 13.05 -15.88
N LEU A 52 -6.70 13.33 -16.75
CA LEU A 52 -7.37 12.34 -17.58
C LEU A 52 -6.49 11.96 -18.78
N PRO A 53 -5.84 10.78 -18.80
CA PRO A 53 -4.98 10.36 -19.89
C PRO A 53 -5.80 10.10 -21.17
N GLN A 54 -5.24 10.43 -22.32
CA GLN A 54 -5.83 10.17 -23.64
C GLN A 54 -5.15 8.98 -24.35
N ASP A 55 -4.00 8.60 -23.84
CA ASP A 55 -3.16 7.50 -24.30
C ASP A 55 -2.30 6.99 -23.12
N SER A 56 -1.45 6.02 -23.37
CA SER A 56 -0.54 5.45 -22.37
C SER A 56 0.87 6.07 -22.43
N SER A 57 1.01 7.32 -22.87
CA SER A 57 2.32 8.02 -22.90
C SER A 57 2.87 8.43 -21.55
N GLY A 58 2.10 8.24 -20.46
CA GLY A 58 2.49 8.63 -19.11
C GLY A 58 2.58 10.14 -18.90
N VAL A 59 1.87 10.94 -19.71
CA VAL A 59 1.93 12.41 -19.64
C VAL A 59 1.59 12.94 -18.25
N ALA A 60 0.66 12.31 -17.53
CA ALA A 60 0.28 12.70 -16.17
C ALA A 60 1.41 12.46 -15.17
N HIS A 61 2.06 11.31 -15.24
CA HIS A 61 3.17 10.90 -14.38
C HIS A 61 4.44 11.74 -14.67
N ILE A 62 4.80 11.89 -15.94
CA ILE A 62 5.94 12.75 -16.33
C ILE A 62 5.69 14.20 -15.91
N LEU A 63 4.45 14.67 -15.98
CA LEU A 63 4.10 16.02 -15.52
C LEU A 63 4.18 16.12 -13.99
N GLU A 64 3.78 15.09 -13.23
CA GLU A 64 3.98 15.06 -11.78
C GLU A 64 5.44 15.32 -11.43
N HIS A 65 6.39 14.57 -12.02
CA HIS A 65 7.82 14.76 -11.81
C HIS A 65 8.28 16.17 -12.24
N THR A 66 7.94 16.59 -13.45
CA THR A 66 8.45 17.85 -14.00
C THR A 66 7.89 19.10 -13.32
N THR A 67 6.70 19.06 -12.71
CA THR A 67 6.20 20.18 -11.89
C THR A 67 7.03 20.38 -10.63
N LEU A 68 7.67 19.32 -10.11
CA LEU A 68 8.52 19.39 -8.93
C LEU A 68 9.97 19.73 -9.25
N CYS A 69 10.32 19.97 -10.52
CA CYS A 69 11.67 20.35 -10.98
C CYS A 69 11.91 21.88 -11.03
N GLY A 70 11.21 22.66 -10.22
CA GLY A 70 11.38 24.10 -10.11
C GLY A 70 10.17 24.91 -10.59
N SER A 71 10.00 26.07 -9.98
CA SER A 71 8.86 26.94 -10.19
C SER A 71 9.27 28.42 -10.22
N GLU A 72 8.33 29.33 -10.51
CA GLU A 72 8.63 30.77 -10.65
C GLU A 72 9.32 31.38 -9.43
N ARG A 73 8.89 31.02 -8.21
CA ARG A 73 9.47 31.51 -6.95
C ARG A 73 10.67 30.70 -6.50
N TYR A 74 10.71 29.44 -6.87
CA TYR A 74 11.71 28.48 -6.44
C TYR A 74 12.39 27.83 -7.65
N PRO A 75 13.17 28.61 -8.44
CA PRO A 75 13.77 28.15 -9.70
C PRO A 75 15.03 27.33 -9.48
N VAL A 76 14.98 26.37 -8.55
CA VAL A 76 16.01 25.37 -8.28
C VAL A 76 15.60 24.06 -8.92
N ARG A 77 16.58 23.26 -9.34
CA ARG A 77 16.34 22.05 -10.14
C ARG A 77 15.53 20.98 -9.38
N ASP A 78 15.69 20.88 -8.07
CA ASP A 78 15.16 19.78 -7.27
C ASP A 78 14.63 20.29 -5.90
N PRO A 79 13.59 21.18 -5.92
CA PRO A 79 13.08 21.74 -4.68
C PRO A 79 12.44 20.70 -3.76
N PHE A 80 11.89 19.61 -4.31
CA PHE A 80 11.23 18.58 -3.55
C PHE A 80 12.21 17.83 -2.63
N PHE A 81 13.27 17.22 -3.18
CA PHE A 81 14.26 16.50 -2.38
C PHE A 81 15.10 17.42 -1.49
N MET A 82 15.29 18.68 -1.92
CA MET A 82 15.90 19.67 -1.05
C MET A 82 15.02 19.98 0.17
N MET A 83 13.70 20.10 0.00
CA MET A 83 12.76 20.32 1.12
C MET A 83 12.64 19.12 2.05
N LEU A 84 12.71 17.89 1.57
CA LEU A 84 12.75 16.68 2.42
C LEU A 84 13.82 16.75 3.51
N ARG A 85 14.98 17.38 3.22
CA ARG A 85 16.12 17.53 4.14
C ARG A 85 16.07 18.79 4.99
N ARG A 86 15.13 19.70 4.73
CA ARG A 86 15.11 21.06 5.32
C ARG A 86 13.79 21.39 6.01
N SER A 87 12.90 20.43 6.06
CA SER A 87 11.56 20.51 6.59
C SER A 87 11.42 19.64 7.85
N LEU A 88 10.41 19.93 8.66
CA LEU A 88 9.95 19.10 9.77
C LEU A 88 8.71 18.28 9.36
N ASN A 89 8.64 17.92 8.09
CA ASN A 89 7.51 17.16 7.59
C ASN A 89 7.41 15.79 8.29
N THR A 90 6.19 15.34 8.48
CA THR A 90 5.88 13.95 8.84
C THR A 90 5.55 13.13 7.60
N TYR A 91 5.29 13.81 6.48
CA TYR A 91 5.05 13.20 5.18
C TYR A 91 5.19 14.26 4.07
N MET A 92 5.84 13.91 2.99
CA MET A 92 5.87 14.65 1.73
C MET A 92 5.88 13.66 0.58
N ASN A 93 5.01 13.85 -0.40
CA ASN A 93 5.01 13.05 -1.63
C ASN A 93 4.21 13.76 -2.75
N ALA A 94 4.20 13.14 -3.91
CA ALA A 94 3.24 13.31 -4.98
C ALA A 94 2.84 11.93 -5.49
N PHE A 95 1.68 11.79 -6.12
CA PHE A 95 1.29 10.54 -6.75
C PHE A 95 0.33 10.77 -7.92
N THR A 96 0.49 9.96 -8.94
CA THR A 96 -0.41 9.87 -10.08
C THR A 96 -1.20 8.55 -10.01
N SER A 97 -2.52 8.67 -9.94
CA SER A 97 -3.47 7.56 -10.02
C SER A 97 -4.03 7.44 -11.44
N THR A 98 -5.04 6.62 -11.63
CA THR A 98 -5.64 6.33 -12.94
C THR A 98 -6.22 7.56 -13.66
N ASP A 99 -6.75 8.54 -12.91
CA ASP A 99 -7.37 9.77 -13.46
C ASP A 99 -7.08 11.04 -12.66
N THR A 100 -6.19 10.95 -11.66
CA THR A 100 -5.94 12.03 -10.70
C THR A 100 -4.45 12.09 -10.35
N THR A 101 -3.89 13.31 -10.29
CA THR A 101 -2.57 13.56 -9.71
C THR A 101 -2.73 14.43 -8.48
N ALA A 102 -2.09 14.05 -7.38
CA ALA A 102 -2.21 14.73 -6.09
C ALA A 102 -0.85 14.99 -5.44
N TYR A 103 -0.79 16.08 -4.68
CA TYR A 103 0.41 16.60 -4.04
C TYR A 103 0.14 16.80 -2.54
N PRO A 104 0.32 15.74 -1.72
CA PRO A 104 0.10 15.78 -0.28
C PRO A 104 1.37 16.09 0.50
N PHE A 105 1.19 16.75 1.65
CA PHE A 105 2.18 16.80 2.71
C PHE A 105 1.50 16.87 4.10
N ALA A 106 2.26 16.55 5.15
CA ALA A 106 1.84 16.70 6.53
C ALA A 106 3.01 17.16 7.41
N THR A 107 2.72 17.97 8.42
CA THR A 107 3.69 18.43 9.41
C THR A 107 2.99 18.91 10.68
N GLN A 108 3.67 18.76 11.80
CA GLN A 108 3.21 19.28 13.10
C GLN A 108 3.66 20.74 13.36
N ASN A 109 4.48 21.30 12.48
CA ASN A 109 5.06 22.63 12.66
C ASN A 109 4.37 23.66 11.76
N ARG A 110 3.88 24.74 12.35
CA ARG A 110 3.14 25.79 11.61
C ARG A 110 3.98 26.50 10.57
N LYS A 111 5.24 26.86 10.89
CA LYS A 111 6.13 27.55 9.96
C LYS A 111 6.47 26.62 8.79
N ASP A 112 6.72 25.37 9.09
CA ASP A 112 7.00 24.37 8.08
C ASP A 112 5.81 24.13 7.16
N PHE A 113 4.60 24.08 7.72
CA PHE A 113 3.36 23.98 6.93
C PHE A 113 3.24 25.14 5.94
N ASP A 114 3.47 26.39 6.38
CA ASP A 114 3.41 27.58 5.51
C ASP A 114 4.51 27.55 4.44
N ASN A 115 5.70 27.04 4.75
CA ASN A 115 6.82 26.85 3.83
C ASN A 115 6.46 25.81 2.73
N LEU A 116 6.02 24.62 3.15
CA LEU A 116 5.63 23.56 2.23
C LEU A 116 4.44 23.96 1.34
N LEU A 117 3.45 24.62 1.93
CA LEU A 117 2.30 25.14 1.17
C LEU A 117 2.75 26.10 0.08
N GLY A 118 3.73 26.98 0.40
CA GLY A 118 4.31 27.89 -0.58
C GLY A 118 5.00 27.20 -1.74
N VAL A 119 5.84 26.20 -1.44
CA VAL A 119 6.58 25.41 -2.44
C VAL A 119 5.62 24.59 -3.31
N TYR A 120 4.69 23.86 -2.71
CA TYR A 120 3.75 23.01 -3.44
C TYR A 120 2.80 23.80 -4.36
N LEU A 121 2.23 24.91 -3.87
CA LEU A 121 1.34 25.71 -4.69
C LEU A 121 2.07 26.40 -5.86
N ASP A 122 3.31 26.86 -5.65
CA ASP A 122 4.09 27.46 -6.73
C ASP A 122 4.50 26.39 -7.76
N ALA A 123 4.90 25.18 -7.29
CA ALA A 123 5.25 24.07 -8.15
C ALA A 123 4.10 23.66 -9.07
N VAL A 124 2.90 23.43 -8.54
CA VAL A 124 1.79 22.88 -9.35
C VAL A 124 1.15 23.94 -10.27
N PHE A 125 1.07 25.21 -9.85
CA PHE A 125 0.40 26.23 -10.64
C PHE A 125 1.34 27.05 -11.53
N PHE A 126 2.61 27.14 -11.17
CA PHE A 126 3.59 27.99 -11.85
C PHE A 126 4.95 27.29 -12.05
N PRO A 127 4.95 26.00 -12.49
CA PRO A 127 6.19 25.28 -12.73
C PRO A 127 6.98 25.92 -13.88
N CYS A 128 8.30 25.80 -13.84
CA CYS A 128 9.18 26.24 -14.93
C CYS A 128 8.95 25.41 -16.20
N LEU A 129 8.70 24.12 -16.06
CA LEU A 129 8.57 23.16 -17.16
C LEU A 129 9.70 23.33 -18.19
N ASP A 130 10.97 23.27 -17.72
CA ASP A 130 12.13 23.39 -18.59
C ASP A 130 12.21 22.18 -19.54
N PRO A 131 12.54 22.34 -20.83
CA PRO A 131 12.73 21.21 -21.74
C PRO A 131 13.77 20.17 -21.27
N LEU A 132 14.78 20.61 -20.51
CA LEU A 132 15.79 19.68 -19.97
C LEU A 132 15.25 18.87 -18.79
N ASP A 133 14.28 19.41 -18.03
CA ASP A 133 13.59 18.64 -16.98
C ASP A 133 12.70 17.56 -17.62
N PHE A 134 11.99 17.89 -18.71
CA PHE A 134 11.26 16.89 -19.48
C PHE A 134 12.19 15.79 -20.04
N ALA A 135 13.36 16.16 -20.55
CA ALA A 135 14.35 15.20 -21.05
C ALA A 135 14.95 14.34 -19.94
N GLN A 136 15.08 14.85 -18.73
CA GLN A 136 15.56 14.11 -17.57
C GLN A 136 14.49 13.19 -16.99
N GLU A 137 13.32 13.74 -16.67
CA GLU A 137 12.26 13.03 -15.95
C GLU A 137 11.42 12.14 -16.87
N GLY A 138 11.08 12.64 -18.06
CA GLY A 138 10.26 11.90 -19.01
C GLY A 138 11.07 10.88 -19.81
N TRP A 139 11.53 11.34 -20.99
CA TRP A 139 12.35 10.53 -21.88
C TRP A 139 13.20 11.38 -22.81
N ARG A 140 14.31 10.82 -23.29
CA ARG A 140 15.19 11.38 -24.31
C ARG A 140 15.90 10.30 -25.11
N LEU A 141 16.45 10.69 -26.27
CA LEU A 141 17.42 9.88 -26.99
C LEU A 141 18.85 10.22 -26.50
N GLU A 142 19.65 9.20 -26.31
CA GLU A 142 21.10 9.31 -26.12
C GLU A 142 21.84 8.47 -27.12
N LEU A 143 23.10 8.84 -27.39
CA LEU A 143 24.03 8.01 -28.12
C LEU A 143 24.68 7.05 -27.14
N ALA A 144 24.74 5.77 -27.47
CA ALA A 144 25.51 4.78 -26.73
C ALA A 144 26.99 5.19 -26.61
N GLU A 145 27.72 4.64 -25.66
CA GLU A 145 29.12 5.01 -25.39
C GLU A 145 30.02 4.95 -26.63
N ASP A 146 29.76 4.04 -27.56
CA ASP A 146 30.48 3.91 -28.83
C ASP A 146 30.04 4.92 -29.92
N GLY A 147 28.99 5.74 -29.65
CA GLY A 147 28.41 6.69 -30.58
C GLY A 147 27.66 6.09 -31.76
N ALA A 148 27.54 4.76 -31.83
CA ALA A 148 26.98 4.07 -32.99
C ALA A 148 25.45 3.87 -32.89
N ALA A 149 24.95 3.51 -31.73
CA ALA A 149 23.54 3.25 -31.47
C ALA A 149 22.83 4.41 -30.77
N LEU A 150 21.50 4.43 -30.84
CA LEU A 150 20.63 5.26 -30.02
C LEU A 150 20.05 4.42 -28.89
N GLU A 151 19.78 5.07 -27.76
CA GLU A 151 19.13 4.49 -26.60
C GLU A 151 18.08 5.45 -26.05
N TYR A 152 17.02 4.91 -25.44
CA TYR A 152 16.07 5.69 -24.67
C TYR A 152 16.52 5.79 -23.22
N HIS A 153 16.48 7.01 -22.67
CA HIS A 153 16.74 7.29 -21.26
C HIS A 153 15.68 8.23 -20.70
N GLY A 154 15.45 8.17 -19.40
CA GLY A 154 14.53 9.03 -18.65
C GLY A 154 14.19 8.40 -17.31
N VAL A 155 13.90 9.22 -16.30
CA VAL A 155 13.54 8.71 -14.96
C VAL A 155 12.25 7.89 -15.05
N VAL A 156 11.14 8.49 -15.49
CA VAL A 156 9.84 7.80 -15.61
C VAL A 156 9.89 6.67 -16.64
N TYR A 157 10.64 6.85 -17.76
CA TYR A 157 10.80 5.77 -18.73
C TYR A 157 11.42 4.52 -18.11
N ASN A 158 12.52 4.69 -17.35
CA ASN A 158 13.21 3.57 -16.70
C ASN A 158 12.40 3.00 -15.52
N GLU A 159 11.74 3.85 -14.75
CA GLU A 159 10.85 3.43 -13.67
C GLU A 159 9.72 2.55 -14.21
N MET A 160 9.06 2.99 -15.28
CA MET A 160 7.97 2.21 -15.87
C MET A 160 8.44 0.93 -16.57
N LYS A 161 9.66 0.91 -17.11
CA LYS A 161 10.29 -0.34 -17.55
C LYS A 161 10.44 -1.35 -16.42
N GLY A 162 10.85 -0.87 -15.24
CA GLY A 162 10.95 -1.68 -14.03
C GLY A 162 9.57 -2.14 -13.53
N ALA A 163 8.65 -1.21 -13.35
CA ALA A 163 7.30 -1.50 -12.84
C ALA A 163 6.54 -2.50 -13.74
N MET A 164 6.59 -2.30 -15.06
CA MET A 164 5.91 -3.18 -16.01
C MET A 164 6.63 -4.52 -16.26
N SER A 165 7.79 -4.77 -15.63
CA SER A 165 8.39 -6.11 -15.62
C SER A 165 7.71 -7.05 -14.61
N ALA A 166 7.00 -6.52 -13.62
CA ALA A 166 6.25 -7.32 -12.65
C ALA A 166 4.99 -7.94 -13.29
N PRO A 167 4.79 -9.27 -13.16
CA PRO A 167 3.60 -9.93 -13.74
C PRO A 167 2.28 -9.34 -13.24
N VAL A 168 2.18 -9.01 -11.94
CA VAL A 168 0.97 -8.43 -11.34
C VAL A 168 0.64 -7.06 -11.94
N ALA A 169 1.64 -6.21 -12.22
CA ALA A 169 1.42 -4.92 -12.87
C ALA A 169 0.90 -5.06 -14.31
N GLN A 170 1.42 -6.05 -15.06
CA GLN A 170 0.90 -6.38 -16.41
C GLN A 170 -0.53 -6.92 -16.32
N LEU A 171 -0.79 -7.83 -15.37
CA LEU A 171 -2.11 -8.41 -15.12
C LEU A 171 -3.15 -7.32 -14.83
N TRP A 172 -2.83 -6.39 -13.91
CA TRP A 172 -3.63 -5.22 -13.59
C TRP A 172 -3.93 -4.37 -14.83
N GLN A 173 -2.91 -3.99 -15.59
CA GLN A 173 -3.08 -3.15 -16.79
C GLN A 173 -3.94 -3.80 -17.85
N HIS A 174 -3.73 -5.10 -18.12
CA HIS A 174 -4.56 -5.84 -19.07
C HIS A 174 -6.01 -5.95 -18.61
N LEU A 175 -6.22 -6.16 -17.31
CA LEU A 175 -7.55 -6.25 -16.72
C LEU A 175 -8.30 -4.92 -16.85
N HIS A 176 -7.67 -3.79 -16.48
CA HIS A 176 -8.24 -2.46 -16.60
C HIS A 176 -8.56 -2.08 -18.04
N THR A 177 -7.66 -2.37 -18.98
CA THR A 177 -7.91 -2.18 -20.41
C THR A 177 -9.13 -2.96 -20.89
N ALA A 178 -9.31 -4.18 -20.39
CA ALA A 178 -10.44 -5.03 -20.78
C ALA A 178 -11.76 -4.61 -20.12
N LEU A 179 -11.73 -4.15 -18.86
CA LEU A 179 -12.90 -3.71 -18.09
C LEU A 179 -13.41 -2.33 -18.55
N PHE A 180 -12.53 -1.42 -18.94
CA PHE A 180 -12.84 -0.02 -19.21
C PHE A 180 -12.47 0.43 -20.65
N PRO A 181 -12.84 -0.31 -21.72
CA PRO A 181 -12.34 -0.05 -23.06
C PRO A 181 -12.72 1.32 -23.65
N ASP A 182 -13.76 1.97 -23.13
CA ASP A 182 -14.31 3.21 -23.68
C ASP A 182 -14.02 4.44 -22.80
N THR A 183 -13.23 4.29 -21.73
CA THR A 183 -12.92 5.37 -20.78
C THR A 183 -11.42 5.57 -20.64
N VAL A 184 -11.02 6.60 -19.88
CA VAL A 184 -9.60 6.91 -19.61
C VAL A 184 -8.90 5.78 -18.85
N TYR A 185 -9.62 4.97 -18.11
CA TYR A 185 -9.08 3.88 -17.28
C TYR A 185 -8.48 2.71 -18.06
N ARG A 186 -8.68 2.65 -19.38
CA ARG A 186 -8.00 1.69 -20.26
C ARG A 186 -6.52 2.00 -20.44
N HIS A 187 -6.11 3.25 -20.19
CA HIS A 187 -4.74 3.70 -20.40
C HIS A 187 -3.89 3.50 -19.14
N ASN A 188 -2.61 3.25 -19.34
CA ASN A 188 -1.64 3.27 -18.27
C ASN A 188 -1.27 4.74 -17.97
N SER A 189 -1.80 5.31 -16.88
CA SER A 189 -1.53 6.69 -16.48
C SER A 189 -0.07 6.92 -16.07
N GLY A 190 0.60 5.86 -15.55
CA GLY A 190 2.03 5.88 -15.26
C GLY A 190 2.90 5.90 -16.51
N GLY A 191 2.40 5.34 -17.60
CA GLY A 191 3.06 5.24 -18.90
C GLY A 191 3.45 3.82 -19.29
N ASP A 192 3.18 3.50 -20.54
CA ASP A 192 3.68 2.27 -21.17
C ASP A 192 5.06 2.57 -21.77
N PRO A 193 6.12 1.81 -21.46
CA PRO A 193 7.45 2.02 -22.02
C PRO A 193 7.50 2.10 -23.55
N LEU A 194 6.59 1.43 -24.26
CA LEU A 194 6.47 1.50 -25.72
C LEU A 194 5.78 2.80 -26.20
N ALA A 195 4.99 3.44 -25.35
CA ALA A 195 4.24 4.65 -25.67
C ALA A 195 4.91 5.94 -25.15
N ILE A 196 5.61 5.89 -24.03
CA ILE A 196 6.33 7.04 -23.43
C ILE A 196 7.18 7.80 -24.46
N PRO A 197 7.99 7.15 -25.36
CA PRO A 197 8.79 7.84 -26.34
C PRO A 197 8.02 8.57 -27.45
N GLN A 198 6.69 8.53 -27.42
CA GLN A 198 5.84 9.26 -28.36
C GLN A 198 5.37 10.60 -27.77
N LEU A 199 5.53 10.82 -26.47
CA LEU A 199 5.15 12.08 -25.83
C LEU A 199 6.08 13.20 -26.24
N SER A 200 5.51 14.29 -26.76
CA SER A 200 6.27 15.50 -27.07
C SER A 200 6.24 16.48 -25.88
N TYR A 201 7.29 17.27 -25.73
CA TYR A 201 7.35 18.35 -24.74
C TYR A 201 6.18 19.36 -24.90
N ALA A 202 5.74 19.64 -26.13
CA ALA A 202 4.59 20.51 -26.39
C ALA A 202 3.29 19.91 -25.80
N ALA A 203 3.07 18.60 -25.97
CA ALA A 203 1.91 17.90 -25.42
C ALA A 203 1.91 17.93 -23.88
N LEU A 204 3.07 17.78 -23.23
CA LEU A 204 3.21 17.91 -21.78
C LEU A 204 2.77 19.31 -21.29
N ARG A 205 3.24 20.38 -21.94
CA ARG A 205 2.85 21.75 -21.59
C ARG A 205 1.37 22.04 -21.80
N ASP A 206 0.81 21.53 -22.90
CA ASP A 206 -0.62 21.65 -23.19
C ASP A 206 -1.45 20.90 -22.15
N PHE A 207 -0.99 19.71 -21.70
CA PHE A 207 -1.63 18.93 -20.66
C PHE A 207 -1.63 19.69 -19.32
N HIS A 208 -0.49 20.29 -18.92
CA HIS A 208 -0.45 21.14 -17.72
C HIS A 208 -1.44 22.28 -17.81
N THR A 209 -1.41 23.06 -18.89
CA THR A 209 -2.29 24.24 -19.09
C THR A 209 -3.78 23.87 -19.01
N ARG A 210 -4.14 22.67 -19.47
CA ARG A 210 -5.51 22.18 -19.48
C ARG A 210 -5.95 21.62 -18.13
N HIS A 211 -5.11 20.85 -17.46
CA HIS A 211 -5.49 20.08 -16.26
C HIS A 211 -5.17 20.83 -14.96
N TYR A 212 -4.05 21.55 -14.86
CA TYR A 212 -3.58 22.23 -13.65
C TYR A 212 -4.15 23.67 -13.52
N HIS A 213 -5.43 23.79 -13.82
CA HIS A 213 -6.15 25.05 -13.65
C HIS A 213 -6.98 25.02 -12.36
N PRO A 214 -7.09 26.14 -11.59
CA PRO A 214 -7.86 26.15 -10.34
C PRO A 214 -9.31 25.63 -10.44
N SER A 215 -9.96 25.76 -11.61
CA SER A 215 -11.31 25.21 -11.82
C SER A 215 -11.37 23.69 -11.70
N ASN A 216 -10.25 23.02 -11.87
CA ASN A 216 -10.08 21.57 -11.68
C ASN A 216 -9.59 21.24 -10.27
N ALA A 217 -8.93 22.18 -9.60
CA ALA A 217 -8.27 21.93 -8.32
C ALA A 217 -9.26 21.59 -7.21
N VAL A 218 -8.92 20.55 -6.46
CA VAL A 218 -9.51 20.19 -5.18
C VAL A 218 -8.43 20.38 -4.12
N PHE A 219 -8.63 21.37 -3.24
CA PHE A 219 -7.79 21.58 -2.07
C PHE A 219 -8.38 20.80 -0.90
N MET A 220 -7.56 20.13 -0.13
CA MET A 220 -7.95 19.47 1.11
C MET A 220 -7.02 19.87 2.23
N THR A 221 -7.57 20.12 3.41
CA THR A 221 -6.81 20.42 4.64
C THR A 221 -7.40 19.65 5.81
N TYR A 222 -6.53 19.20 6.72
CA TYR A 222 -6.88 18.46 7.91
C TYR A 222 -6.09 19.01 9.10
N GLY A 223 -6.69 18.97 10.28
CA GLY A 223 -6.00 19.24 11.53
C GLY A 223 -6.53 20.43 12.32
N SER A 224 -5.67 21.02 13.12
CA SER A 224 -6.04 22.04 14.12
C SER A 224 -6.01 23.48 13.56
N PHE A 225 -5.44 23.71 12.37
CA PHE A 225 -5.40 25.05 11.79
C PHE A 225 -6.74 25.42 11.16
N ALA A 226 -7.15 26.69 11.25
CA ALA A 226 -8.44 27.13 10.80
C ALA A 226 -8.54 27.17 9.24
N ALA A 227 -9.70 26.76 8.70
CA ALA A 227 -9.97 26.83 7.26
C ALA A 227 -9.71 28.20 6.64
N ALA A 228 -10.09 29.28 7.32
CA ALA A 228 -9.92 30.64 6.83
C ALA A 228 -8.44 31.04 6.66
N GLU A 229 -7.54 30.49 7.46
CA GLU A 229 -6.10 30.74 7.34
C GLU A 229 -5.55 30.05 6.10
N HIS A 230 -5.91 28.79 5.88
CA HIS A 230 -5.55 28.05 4.67
C HIS A 230 -6.06 28.77 3.42
N GLN A 231 -7.34 29.18 3.41
CA GLN A 231 -7.97 29.86 2.30
C GLN A 231 -7.26 31.19 1.97
N ALA A 232 -6.91 31.98 2.98
CA ALA A 232 -6.19 33.24 2.78
C ALA A 232 -4.80 32.99 2.15
N ARG A 233 -4.10 31.92 2.57
CA ARG A 233 -2.79 31.57 2.00
C ARG A 233 -2.91 31.04 0.57
N ILE A 234 -3.88 30.16 0.31
CA ILE A 234 -4.15 29.60 -1.02
C ILE A 234 -4.52 30.73 -2.00
N GLU A 235 -5.36 31.69 -1.56
CA GLU A 235 -5.71 32.86 -2.34
C GLU A 235 -4.46 33.69 -2.68
N GLN A 236 -3.67 34.03 -1.66
CA GLN A 236 -2.48 34.88 -1.82
C GLN A 236 -1.40 34.19 -2.68
N LEU A 237 -1.18 32.90 -2.52
CA LEU A 237 -0.08 32.18 -3.16
C LEU A 237 -0.41 31.75 -4.60
N ALA A 238 -1.70 31.46 -4.88
CA ALA A 238 -2.10 30.89 -6.16
C ALA A 238 -3.32 31.57 -6.79
N LEU A 239 -4.50 31.55 -6.14
CA LEU A 239 -5.77 31.79 -6.81
C LEU A 239 -5.95 33.24 -7.28
N ALA A 240 -5.40 34.24 -6.58
CA ALA A 240 -5.48 35.66 -6.95
C ALA A 240 -4.90 35.95 -8.36
N ARG A 241 -4.07 35.07 -8.90
CA ARG A 241 -3.48 35.22 -10.26
C ARG A 241 -4.40 34.72 -11.37
N PHE A 242 -5.47 33.97 -11.04
CA PHE A 242 -6.42 33.43 -12.01
C PHE A 242 -7.73 34.21 -11.99
N LYS A 243 -8.17 34.63 -13.18
CA LYS A 243 -9.36 35.49 -13.36
C LYS A 243 -10.47 34.78 -14.14
N GLU A 244 -10.23 33.52 -14.54
CA GLU A 244 -11.13 32.78 -15.41
C GLU A 244 -11.64 31.57 -14.67
N ARG A 245 -12.92 31.24 -14.81
CA ARG A 245 -13.52 29.99 -14.42
C ARG A 245 -13.78 29.15 -15.65
N ARG A 246 -13.27 27.92 -15.65
CA ARG A 246 -13.44 26.94 -16.72
C ARG A 246 -14.42 25.86 -16.30
N ALA A 247 -14.95 25.12 -17.29
CA ALA A 247 -15.71 23.91 -17.01
C ALA A 247 -14.75 22.86 -16.40
N PRO A 248 -15.11 22.21 -15.29
CA PRO A 248 -14.25 21.20 -14.68
C PRO A 248 -14.16 19.95 -15.56
N LEU A 249 -13.01 19.30 -15.51
CA LEU A 249 -12.82 17.99 -16.08
C LEU A 249 -13.39 16.92 -15.11
N ILE A 250 -14.08 15.93 -15.64
CA ILE A 250 -14.67 14.82 -14.87
C ILE A 250 -14.50 13.56 -15.70
N SER A 251 -14.05 12.46 -15.03
CA SER A 251 -13.93 11.15 -15.67
C SER A 251 -15.30 10.59 -16.07
N THR A 252 -15.32 9.91 -17.20
CA THR A 252 -16.53 9.24 -17.68
C THR A 252 -16.61 7.82 -17.12
N VAL A 253 -17.83 7.30 -17.01
CA VAL A 253 -18.08 5.93 -16.57
C VAL A 253 -18.20 4.98 -17.78
N GLN A 254 -17.74 3.76 -17.60
CA GLN A 254 -17.87 2.70 -18.61
C GLN A 254 -19.31 2.21 -18.69
N THR A 255 -19.82 2.09 -19.88
CA THR A 255 -21.14 1.48 -20.11
C THR A 255 -21.07 -0.04 -19.83
N PRO A 256 -22.03 -0.61 -19.08
CA PRO A 256 -22.03 -2.04 -18.80
C PRO A 256 -22.00 -2.90 -20.07
N PHE A 257 -21.30 -4.02 -20.01
CA PHE A 257 -21.27 -4.99 -21.10
C PHE A 257 -22.62 -5.69 -21.25
N VAL A 258 -22.88 -6.18 -22.44
CA VAL A 258 -24.09 -6.98 -22.73
C VAL A 258 -23.88 -8.47 -22.44
N ALA A 259 -22.62 -8.92 -22.32
CA ALA A 259 -22.22 -10.28 -21.98
C ALA A 259 -20.80 -10.30 -21.42
N PRO A 260 -20.45 -11.27 -20.57
CA PRO A 260 -19.09 -11.46 -20.06
C PRO A 260 -18.06 -11.59 -21.18
N ARG A 261 -16.84 -11.10 -20.91
CA ARG A 261 -15.70 -11.17 -21.83
C ARG A 261 -14.64 -12.12 -21.32
N ARG A 262 -13.90 -12.74 -22.27
CA ARG A 262 -12.76 -13.61 -21.99
C ARG A 262 -11.57 -13.11 -22.78
N LEU A 263 -10.44 -12.96 -22.12
CA LEU A 263 -9.20 -12.48 -22.69
C LEU A 263 -8.06 -13.41 -22.29
N GLU A 264 -7.14 -13.64 -23.21
CA GLU A 264 -5.92 -14.39 -22.96
C GLU A 264 -4.74 -13.60 -23.51
N VAL A 265 -3.69 -13.43 -22.69
CA VAL A 265 -2.48 -12.68 -23.03
C VAL A 265 -1.24 -13.45 -22.58
N GLY A 266 -0.18 -13.40 -23.38
CA GLY A 266 1.12 -13.93 -22.98
C GLY A 266 1.93 -12.91 -22.16
N TYR A 267 2.79 -13.37 -21.27
CA TYR A 267 3.78 -12.54 -20.59
C TYR A 267 5.12 -13.27 -20.55
N GLU A 268 6.22 -12.52 -20.36
CA GLU A 268 7.55 -13.13 -20.30
C GLU A 268 7.69 -14.01 -19.08
N ALA A 269 7.70 -15.29 -19.28
CA ALA A 269 8.03 -16.32 -18.31
C ALA A 269 8.42 -17.60 -19.06
N ASP A 270 9.10 -18.53 -18.40
CA ASP A 270 9.49 -19.82 -18.95
C ASP A 270 8.25 -20.65 -19.31
N ALA A 271 8.01 -20.86 -20.60
CA ALA A 271 6.88 -21.68 -21.10
C ALA A 271 7.05 -23.17 -20.76
N GLY A 272 8.25 -23.60 -20.33
CA GLY A 272 8.48 -24.92 -19.75
C GLY A 272 7.86 -25.08 -18.36
N GLU A 273 7.43 -23.98 -17.71
CA GLU A 273 6.74 -23.95 -16.43
C GLU A 273 5.28 -23.47 -16.61
N PRO A 274 4.39 -24.29 -17.15
CA PRO A 274 3.02 -23.90 -17.50
C PRO A 274 2.17 -23.49 -16.28
N ARG A 275 2.58 -23.87 -15.07
CA ARG A 275 1.93 -23.47 -13.79
C ARG A 275 2.16 -22.00 -13.43
N ASN A 276 2.96 -21.24 -14.18
CA ASN A 276 3.10 -19.79 -14.00
C ASN A 276 1.96 -18.99 -14.63
N THR A 277 0.78 -19.59 -14.81
CA THR A 277 -0.40 -18.92 -15.40
C THR A 277 -1.23 -18.24 -14.29
N HIS A 278 -1.56 -16.95 -14.50
CA HIS A 278 -2.50 -16.21 -13.67
C HIS A 278 -3.88 -16.22 -14.31
N ILE A 279 -4.92 -16.48 -13.51
CA ILE A 279 -6.31 -16.48 -13.98
C ILE A 279 -7.15 -15.62 -13.04
N VAL A 280 -7.69 -14.51 -13.54
CA VAL A 280 -8.44 -13.54 -12.75
C VAL A 280 -9.81 -13.27 -13.36
N TRP A 281 -10.80 -13.17 -12.50
CA TRP A 281 -12.17 -12.71 -12.81
C TRP A 281 -12.40 -11.37 -12.15
N ALA A 282 -12.97 -10.42 -12.91
CA ALA A 282 -13.29 -9.10 -12.39
C ALA A 282 -14.66 -8.64 -12.87
N TRP A 283 -15.37 -7.92 -12.00
CA TRP A 283 -16.69 -7.35 -12.25
C TRP A 283 -16.67 -5.86 -11.97
N VAL A 284 -17.20 -5.06 -12.89
CA VAL A 284 -17.44 -3.64 -12.65
C VAL A 284 -18.84 -3.47 -12.08
N HIS A 285 -18.96 -2.73 -10.97
CA HIS A 285 -20.23 -2.48 -10.30
C HIS A 285 -20.29 -1.07 -9.71
N GLY A 286 -21.43 -0.38 -9.90
CA GLY A 286 -21.72 0.86 -9.20
C GLY A 286 -20.73 1.99 -9.42
N ALA A 287 -20.78 2.98 -8.54
CA ALA A 287 -19.92 4.16 -8.56
C ALA A 287 -19.17 4.30 -7.23
N THR A 288 -17.86 4.55 -7.29
CA THR A 288 -16.99 4.75 -6.12
C THR A 288 -17.48 5.89 -5.21
N ALA A 289 -18.11 6.91 -5.80
CA ALA A 289 -18.70 8.01 -5.04
C ALA A 289 -20.08 7.69 -4.38
N ASN A 290 -20.62 6.50 -4.58
CA ASN A 290 -21.86 6.03 -3.94
C ASN A 290 -21.51 5.17 -2.73
N VAL A 291 -21.67 5.73 -1.54
CA VAL A 291 -21.28 5.08 -0.29
C VAL A 291 -22.01 3.76 -0.03
N ASP A 292 -23.28 3.64 -0.41
CA ASP A 292 -24.05 2.41 -0.20
C ASP A 292 -23.46 1.28 -1.09
N GLU A 293 -23.22 1.55 -2.38
CA GLU A 293 -22.60 0.59 -3.31
C GLU A 293 -21.18 0.21 -2.90
N LEU A 294 -20.38 1.21 -2.45
CA LEU A 294 -19.03 0.98 -1.97
C LEU A 294 -19.01 0.03 -0.76
N ILE A 295 -19.84 0.30 0.25
CA ILE A 295 -19.86 -0.50 1.48
C ILE A 295 -20.50 -1.87 1.26
N GLU A 296 -21.52 -2.00 0.40
CA GLU A 296 -22.07 -3.29 -0.03
C GLU A 296 -20.98 -4.16 -0.70
N LEU A 297 -20.14 -3.55 -1.56
CA LEU A 297 -19.08 -4.28 -2.24
C LEU A 297 -17.97 -4.69 -1.27
N HIS A 298 -17.57 -3.80 -0.35
CA HIS A 298 -16.60 -4.15 0.70
C HIS A 298 -17.14 -5.23 1.64
N LEU A 299 -18.42 -5.20 1.99
CA LEU A 299 -19.05 -6.28 2.74
C LEU A 299 -18.94 -7.61 1.98
N LEU A 300 -19.26 -7.61 0.70
CA LEU A 300 -19.19 -8.80 -0.14
C LEU A 300 -17.75 -9.33 -0.28
N GLY A 301 -16.76 -8.45 -0.47
CA GLY A 301 -15.34 -8.79 -0.46
C GLY A 301 -14.91 -9.44 0.84
N GLY A 302 -15.29 -8.83 1.98
CA GLY A 302 -15.01 -9.38 3.31
C GLY A 302 -15.68 -10.73 3.58
N LEU A 303 -16.86 -10.98 3.01
CA LEU A 303 -17.55 -12.27 3.15
C LEU A 303 -16.94 -13.37 2.29
N LEU A 304 -16.46 -13.04 1.09
CA LEU A 304 -16.04 -14.02 0.09
C LEU A 304 -14.54 -14.28 0.06
N LEU A 305 -13.69 -13.30 0.44
CA LEU A 305 -12.26 -13.31 0.16
C LEU A 305 -11.34 -13.12 1.38
N GLU A 306 -11.86 -12.71 2.54
CA GLU A 306 -11.03 -12.17 3.63
C GLU A 306 -10.06 -13.18 4.27
N HIS A 307 -10.50 -14.41 4.50
CA HIS A 307 -9.72 -15.43 5.22
C HIS A 307 -10.03 -16.82 4.68
N GLY A 308 -9.21 -17.83 5.06
CA GLY A 308 -9.32 -19.21 4.56
C GLY A 308 -10.66 -19.90 4.82
N ALA A 309 -11.49 -19.39 5.74
CA ALA A 309 -12.87 -19.86 5.91
C ALA A 309 -13.88 -19.14 5.00
N SER A 310 -13.48 -18.08 4.27
CA SER A 310 -14.33 -17.40 3.29
C SER A 310 -14.50 -18.24 2.03
N PRO A 311 -15.71 -18.39 1.47
CA PRO A 311 -16.01 -19.44 0.49
C PRO A 311 -15.16 -19.43 -0.78
N VAL A 312 -14.90 -18.24 -1.35
CA VAL A 312 -14.11 -18.10 -2.58
C VAL A 312 -12.63 -18.25 -2.27
N ARG A 313 -12.14 -17.63 -1.18
CA ARG A 313 -10.76 -17.78 -0.75
C ARG A 313 -10.42 -19.22 -0.45
N HIS A 314 -11.26 -19.90 0.31
CA HIS A 314 -11.09 -21.34 0.63
C HIS A 314 -10.97 -22.19 -0.62
N TYR A 315 -11.80 -21.94 -1.63
CA TYR A 315 -11.72 -22.67 -2.90
C TYR A 315 -10.39 -22.44 -3.60
N PHE A 316 -9.91 -21.20 -3.64
CA PHE A 316 -8.65 -20.88 -4.31
C PHE A 316 -7.41 -21.37 -3.54
N GLU A 317 -7.47 -21.47 -2.21
CA GLU A 317 -6.42 -22.03 -1.38
C GLU A 317 -6.34 -23.56 -1.46
N THR A 318 -7.46 -24.25 -1.68
CA THR A 318 -7.53 -25.71 -1.59
C THR A 318 -7.66 -26.44 -2.93
N THR A 319 -7.82 -25.70 -4.03
CA THR A 319 -7.93 -26.30 -5.37
C THR A 319 -6.60 -26.87 -5.83
N PRO A 320 -6.55 -28.12 -6.37
CA PRO A 320 -5.31 -28.66 -6.95
C PRO A 320 -4.95 -28.02 -8.31
N LEU A 321 -5.78 -27.12 -8.83
CA LEU A 321 -5.62 -26.49 -10.14
C LEU A 321 -4.79 -25.21 -10.12
N ALA A 322 -4.38 -24.74 -8.94
CA ALA A 322 -3.58 -23.53 -8.74
C ALA A 322 -2.71 -23.66 -7.49
N ASP A 323 -1.71 -22.82 -7.33
CA ASP A 323 -0.79 -22.84 -6.20
C ASP A 323 -1.21 -21.86 -5.10
N ALA A 324 -1.80 -20.69 -5.48
CA ALA A 324 -2.25 -19.69 -4.52
C ALA A 324 -3.41 -18.83 -5.08
N PRO A 325 -4.18 -18.13 -4.20
CA PRO A 325 -5.03 -17.03 -4.63
C PRO A 325 -4.21 -15.90 -5.21
N SER A 326 -4.72 -15.24 -6.26
CA SER A 326 -4.08 -14.07 -6.87
C SER A 326 -4.04 -12.88 -5.90
N GLU A 327 -2.93 -12.13 -5.87
CA GLU A 327 -2.79 -10.86 -5.14
C GLU A 327 -3.82 -9.80 -5.54
N LEU A 328 -4.33 -9.83 -6.76
CA LEU A 328 -5.39 -8.93 -7.19
C LEU A 328 -6.77 -9.25 -6.60
N SER A 329 -6.90 -10.30 -5.77
CA SER A 329 -8.17 -10.63 -5.15
C SER A 329 -8.59 -9.58 -4.12
N GLY A 330 -9.71 -8.87 -4.37
CA GLY A 330 -10.17 -7.80 -3.51
C GLY A 330 -11.10 -6.83 -4.21
N ILE A 331 -11.17 -5.63 -3.67
CA ILE A 331 -11.95 -4.51 -4.22
C ILE A 331 -10.99 -3.42 -4.70
N ASP A 332 -11.21 -2.93 -5.93
CA ASP A 332 -10.58 -1.73 -6.44
C ASP A 332 -11.60 -0.59 -6.54
N ASP A 333 -11.30 0.52 -5.90
CA ASP A 333 -12.07 1.76 -5.89
C ASP A 333 -11.27 2.95 -6.43
N SER A 334 -10.16 2.70 -7.13
CA SER A 334 -9.29 3.72 -7.71
C SER A 334 -9.89 4.43 -8.93
N ALA A 335 -10.84 3.79 -9.62
CA ALA A 335 -11.59 4.35 -10.74
C ALA A 335 -12.90 5.02 -10.29
N ALA A 336 -13.63 5.67 -11.23
CA ALA A 336 -14.97 6.19 -10.95
C ALA A 336 -16.03 5.11 -10.69
N GLN A 337 -15.72 3.87 -11.03
CA GLN A 337 -16.56 2.69 -10.81
C GLN A 337 -15.79 1.64 -10.02
N LEU A 338 -16.52 0.94 -9.17
CA LEU A 338 -16.00 -0.11 -8.30
C LEU A 338 -15.72 -1.38 -9.09
N VAL A 339 -14.64 -2.08 -8.73
CA VAL A 339 -14.29 -3.39 -9.28
C VAL A 339 -14.16 -4.42 -8.16
N PHE A 340 -14.85 -5.54 -8.30
CA PHE A 340 -14.60 -6.75 -7.52
C PHE A 340 -13.69 -7.66 -8.32
N MET A 341 -12.61 -8.13 -7.72
CA MET A 341 -11.65 -9.03 -8.36
C MET A 341 -11.40 -10.25 -7.51
N CYS A 342 -11.22 -11.39 -8.16
CA CYS A 342 -10.73 -12.61 -7.52
C CYS A 342 -10.04 -13.49 -8.55
N GLY A 343 -9.09 -14.30 -8.12
CA GLY A 343 -8.34 -15.13 -9.05
C GLY A 343 -7.36 -16.06 -8.36
N VAL A 344 -6.57 -16.72 -9.19
CA VAL A 344 -5.51 -17.64 -8.78
C VAL A 344 -4.24 -17.40 -9.57
N GLU A 345 -3.14 -17.84 -9.01
CA GLU A 345 -1.82 -17.90 -9.65
C GLU A 345 -1.22 -19.29 -9.47
N GLY A 346 -0.13 -19.57 -10.19
CA GLY A 346 0.44 -20.90 -10.19
C GLY A 346 -0.50 -21.93 -10.83
N SER A 347 -1.24 -21.52 -11.87
CA SER A 347 -2.19 -22.39 -12.58
C SER A 347 -1.71 -22.73 -13.99
N GLU A 348 -2.55 -23.43 -14.75
CA GLU A 348 -2.35 -23.70 -16.17
C GLU A 348 -3.48 -23.09 -17.00
N ARG A 349 -3.15 -22.61 -18.21
CA ARG A 349 -4.14 -22.06 -19.14
C ARG A 349 -5.35 -22.98 -19.36
N ALA A 350 -5.10 -24.31 -19.38
CA ALA A 350 -6.15 -25.30 -19.58
C ALA A 350 -7.15 -25.38 -18.41
N HIS A 351 -6.79 -24.91 -17.22
CA HIS A 351 -7.63 -24.98 -16.03
C HIS A 351 -8.69 -23.86 -15.97
N ALA A 352 -8.59 -22.83 -16.82
CA ALA A 352 -9.41 -21.61 -16.74
C ALA A 352 -10.92 -21.86 -16.73
N GLU A 353 -11.42 -22.84 -17.50
CA GLU A 353 -12.86 -23.16 -17.53
C GLU A 353 -13.28 -23.93 -16.26
N ALA A 354 -12.50 -24.92 -15.83
CA ALA A 354 -12.82 -25.69 -14.62
C ALA A 354 -12.82 -24.80 -13.37
N LEU A 355 -11.88 -23.86 -13.27
CA LEU A 355 -11.83 -22.87 -12.18
C LEU A 355 -13.00 -21.88 -12.24
N GLU A 356 -13.41 -21.41 -13.45
CA GLU A 356 -14.57 -20.55 -13.62
C GLU A 356 -15.85 -21.26 -13.18
N ASP A 357 -16.04 -22.51 -13.60
CA ASP A 357 -17.22 -23.30 -13.24
C ASP A 357 -17.29 -23.52 -11.72
N GLY A 358 -16.16 -23.85 -11.05
CA GLY A 358 -16.09 -23.99 -9.61
C GLY A 358 -16.40 -22.68 -8.87
N LEU A 359 -15.83 -21.56 -9.31
CA LEU A 359 -16.11 -20.24 -8.74
C LEU A 359 -17.60 -19.89 -8.85
N LEU A 360 -18.19 -20.06 -10.05
CA LEU A 360 -19.61 -19.75 -10.27
C LEU A 360 -20.52 -20.67 -9.47
N GLU A 361 -20.16 -21.95 -9.27
CA GLU A 361 -20.92 -22.88 -8.40
C GLU A 361 -20.91 -22.42 -6.94
N ILE A 362 -19.75 -21.94 -6.44
CA ILE A 362 -19.64 -21.40 -5.08
C ILE A 362 -20.50 -20.16 -4.92
N LEU A 363 -20.41 -19.23 -5.85
CA LEU A 363 -21.24 -18.02 -5.85
C LEU A 363 -22.74 -18.37 -5.92
N ALA A 364 -23.11 -19.34 -6.77
CA ALA A 364 -24.49 -19.82 -6.86
C ALA A 364 -24.97 -20.51 -5.57
N ARG A 365 -24.08 -21.21 -4.85
CA ARG A 365 -24.38 -21.79 -3.54
C ARG A 365 -24.63 -20.71 -2.50
N VAL A 366 -23.75 -19.69 -2.41
CA VAL A 366 -23.97 -18.55 -1.50
C VAL A 366 -25.26 -17.79 -1.85
N ALA A 367 -25.53 -17.60 -3.15
CA ALA A 367 -26.77 -16.93 -3.61
C ALA A 367 -28.02 -17.74 -3.33
N ARG A 368 -27.95 -19.04 -3.14
CA ARG A 368 -29.09 -19.94 -2.80
C ARG A 368 -29.27 -20.10 -1.31
N ASP A 369 -28.17 -20.37 -0.60
CA ASP A 369 -28.17 -20.87 0.79
C ASP A 369 -27.86 -19.74 1.79
N GLY A 370 -27.29 -18.61 1.34
CA GLY A 370 -26.81 -17.54 2.19
C GLY A 370 -25.51 -17.88 2.93
N LEU A 371 -25.19 -17.06 3.91
CA LEU A 371 -24.10 -17.26 4.86
C LEU A 371 -24.62 -17.17 6.30
N PRO A 372 -23.95 -17.82 7.26
CA PRO A 372 -24.33 -17.73 8.68
C PRO A 372 -24.34 -16.27 9.16
N ARG A 373 -25.34 -15.92 9.98
CA ARG A 373 -25.55 -14.54 10.44
C ARG A 373 -24.35 -13.99 11.21
N ASP A 374 -23.74 -14.80 12.04
CA ASP A 374 -22.55 -14.44 12.81
C ASP A 374 -21.33 -14.12 11.93
N VAL A 375 -21.17 -14.81 10.80
CA VAL A 375 -20.13 -14.51 9.78
C VAL A 375 -20.40 -13.12 9.16
N VAL A 376 -21.64 -12.83 8.82
CA VAL A 376 -22.01 -11.53 8.23
C VAL A 376 -21.86 -10.39 9.22
N GLU A 377 -22.25 -10.60 10.48
CA GLU A 377 -22.07 -9.62 11.57
C GLU A 377 -20.56 -9.37 11.81
N ALA A 378 -19.72 -10.41 11.75
CA ALA A 378 -18.27 -10.26 11.87
C ALA A 378 -17.66 -9.41 10.74
N ALA A 379 -18.12 -9.58 9.50
CA ALA A 379 -17.68 -8.76 8.37
C ALA A 379 -18.10 -7.29 8.55
N LEU A 380 -19.32 -7.01 9.02
CA LEU A 380 -19.75 -5.65 9.36
C LEU A 380 -18.95 -5.03 10.52
N ASP A 381 -18.63 -5.80 11.54
CA ASP A 381 -17.82 -5.34 12.66
C ASP A 381 -16.39 -4.96 12.22
N ARG A 382 -15.84 -5.67 11.22
CA ARG A 382 -14.55 -5.32 10.60
C ARG A 382 -14.63 -4.02 9.81
N LEU A 383 -15.69 -3.80 9.03
CA LEU A 383 -15.91 -2.54 8.32
C LEU A 383 -16.03 -1.36 9.30
N GLU A 384 -16.79 -1.55 10.39
CA GLU A 384 -16.88 -0.54 11.46
C GLU A 384 -15.52 -0.28 12.10
N MET A 385 -14.75 -1.33 12.39
CA MET A 385 -13.41 -1.21 12.97
C MET A 385 -12.46 -0.45 12.02
N ALA A 386 -12.46 -0.78 10.73
CA ALA A 386 -11.64 -0.10 9.74
C ALA A 386 -11.99 1.39 9.60
N GLN A 387 -13.27 1.74 9.76
CA GLN A 387 -13.71 3.13 9.78
C GLN A 387 -13.20 3.89 11.02
N ARG A 388 -13.21 3.23 12.18
CA ARG A 388 -12.85 3.84 13.46
C ARG A 388 -11.37 3.83 13.75
N ASP A 389 -10.62 2.91 13.12
CA ASP A 389 -9.20 2.70 13.38
C ASP A 389 -8.39 3.93 12.97
N ILE A 390 -7.78 4.60 13.95
CA ILE A 390 -6.88 5.72 13.73
C ILE A 390 -5.51 5.09 13.48
N GLY A 391 -5.17 4.97 12.20
CA GLY A 391 -3.84 4.61 11.75
C GLY A 391 -2.92 5.83 11.80
N GLY A 392 -1.70 5.69 11.33
CA GLY A 392 -0.74 6.79 11.30
C GLY A 392 0.70 6.33 11.19
N ASP A 393 0.93 5.03 11.32
CA ASP A 393 2.25 4.45 11.16
C ASP A 393 2.68 4.56 9.68
N GLY A 394 3.60 5.47 9.39
CA GLY A 394 4.14 5.71 8.06
C GLY A 394 3.27 6.55 7.12
N TYR A 395 1.96 6.64 7.31
CA TYR A 395 1.07 7.46 6.48
C TYR A 395 0.07 8.24 7.35
N PRO A 396 0.12 9.60 7.38
CA PRO A 396 -0.68 10.43 8.27
C PRO A 396 -2.19 10.18 8.17
N PHE A 397 -2.88 10.07 9.30
CA PHE A 397 -4.30 9.77 9.36
C PHE A 397 -5.15 10.80 8.58
N GLY A 398 -4.79 12.10 8.64
CA GLY A 398 -5.46 13.14 7.85
C GLY A 398 -5.42 12.87 6.35
N LEU A 399 -4.30 12.36 5.83
CA LEU A 399 -4.16 12.00 4.42
C LEU A 399 -4.96 10.73 4.07
N GLN A 400 -5.08 9.77 4.99
CA GLN A 400 -5.97 8.61 4.80
C GLN A 400 -7.43 9.05 4.63
N LEU A 401 -7.89 9.98 5.47
CA LEU A 401 -9.25 10.52 5.37
C LEU A 401 -9.47 11.35 4.10
N MET A 402 -8.46 12.13 3.68
CA MET A 402 -8.50 12.84 2.40
C MET A 402 -8.60 11.85 1.23
N GLY A 403 -7.84 10.76 1.26
CA GLY A 403 -7.89 9.69 0.25
C GLY A 403 -9.29 9.09 0.13
N ARG A 404 -9.96 8.81 1.24
CA ARG A 404 -11.34 8.28 1.24
C ARG A 404 -12.34 9.15 0.50
N VAL A 405 -12.18 10.46 0.55
CA VAL A 405 -13.12 11.42 -0.07
C VAL A 405 -12.65 11.91 -1.45
N LEU A 406 -11.43 11.59 -1.84
CA LEU A 406 -10.80 12.14 -3.04
C LEU A 406 -11.60 11.80 -4.31
N ALA A 407 -11.94 10.53 -4.51
CA ALA A 407 -12.70 10.08 -5.68
C ALA A 407 -14.03 10.83 -5.83
N ALA A 408 -14.82 10.95 -4.74
CA ALA A 408 -16.08 11.68 -4.76
C ALA A 408 -15.86 13.19 -5.01
N ALA A 409 -14.83 13.77 -4.41
CA ALA A 409 -14.48 15.17 -4.62
C ALA A 409 -14.10 15.44 -6.07
N MET A 410 -13.30 14.57 -6.71
CA MET A 410 -12.90 14.68 -8.13
C MET A 410 -14.11 14.50 -9.05
N GLN A 411 -15.03 13.59 -8.73
CA GLN A 411 -16.30 13.39 -9.45
C GLN A 411 -17.35 14.46 -9.15
N ARG A 412 -17.03 15.44 -8.30
CA ARG A 412 -17.94 16.52 -7.85
C ARG A 412 -19.22 15.99 -7.20
N ARG A 413 -19.13 14.87 -6.50
CA ARG A 413 -20.19 14.23 -5.72
C ARG A 413 -20.09 14.64 -4.25
N ASP A 414 -21.06 14.20 -3.46
CA ASP A 414 -21.08 14.44 -2.01
C ASP A 414 -20.01 13.56 -1.32
N ALA A 415 -18.92 14.20 -0.90
CA ALA A 415 -17.80 13.52 -0.24
C ALA A 415 -18.08 13.19 1.24
N ARG A 416 -19.09 13.83 1.89
CA ARG A 416 -19.37 13.68 3.32
C ARG A 416 -19.80 12.26 3.69
N ALA A 417 -20.59 11.64 2.82
CA ALA A 417 -21.12 10.30 3.05
C ALA A 417 -20.01 9.23 3.16
N LEU A 418 -18.86 9.46 2.54
CA LEU A 418 -17.70 8.56 2.60
C LEU A 418 -16.92 8.65 3.93
N LEU A 419 -17.16 9.69 4.72
CA LEU A 419 -16.60 9.83 6.07
C LEU A 419 -17.57 9.41 7.17
N ASP A 420 -18.88 9.56 6.97
CA ASP A 420 -19.92 9.21 7.94
C ASP A 420 -20.57 7.86 7.59
N LEU A 421 -19.89 6.78 7.94
CA LEU A 421 -20.38 5.42 7.66
C LEU A 421 -21.41 4.90 8.69
N ASP A 422 -21.56 5.52 9.85
CA ASP A 422 -22.47 5.04 10.89
C ASP A 422 -23.92 4.86 10.38
N PRO A 423 -24.50 5.81 9.58
CA PRO A 423 -25.84 5.61 9.02
C PRO A 423 -25.93 4.45 8.02
N VAL A 424 -24.87 4.23 7.22
CA VAL A 424 -24.80 3.13 6.25
C VAL A 424 -24.72 1.80 6.97
N LEU A 425 -23.83 1.68 7.95
CA LEU A 425 -23.68 0.47 8.77
C LEU A 425 -24.97 0.13 9.54
N ALA A 426 -25.68 1.15 10.03
CA ALA A 426 -26.98 0.95 10.69
C ALA A 426 -28.04 0.39 9.71
N ARG A 427 -28.11 0.93 8.48
CA ARG A 427 -28.99 0.40 7.43
C ARG A 427 -28.63 -1.03 7.04
N LEU A 428 -27.34 -1.34 6.88
CA LEU A 428 -26.90 -2.69 6.57
C LEU A 428 -27.24 -3.68 7.67
N ARG A 429 -27.02 -3.33 8.95
CA ARG A 429 -27.44 -4.18 10.08
C ARG A 429 -28.94 -4.46 10.07
N ALA A 430 -29.76 -3.45 9.77
CA ALA A 430 -31.21 -3.63 9.62
C ALA A 430 -31.57 -4.49 8.40
N ALA A 431 -30.87 -4.33 7.28
CA ALA A 431 -31.08 -5.14 6.07
C ALA A 431 -30.77 -6.63 6.29
N LEU A 432 -29.82 -6.95 7.17
CA LEU A 432 -29.48 -8.33 7.53
C LEU A 432 -30.56 -9.06 8.35
N ASP A 433 -31.63 -8.39 8.78
CA ASP A 433 -32.81 -9.07 9.30
C ASP A 433 -33.56 -9.85 8.21
N ASP A 434 -33.35 -9.50 6.94
CA ASP A 434 -33.76 -10.29 5.79
C ASP A 434 -32.65 -11.31 5.40
N PRO A 435 -32.88 -12.62 5.57
CA PRO A 435 -31.90 -13.64 5.19
C PRO A 435 -31.63 -13.69 3.68
N GLY A 436 -32.46 -13.08 2.84
CA GLY A 436 -32.29 -12.95 1.40
C GLY A 436 -31.30 -11.86 0.97
N TYR A 437 -30.91 -10.95 1.88
CA TYR A 437 -30.11 -9.77 1.52
C TYR A 437 -28.75 -10.13 0.91
N VAL A 438 -27.93 -10.95 1.60
CA VAL A 438 -26.62 -11.39 1.09
C VAL A 438 -26.76 -12.23 -0.19
N PRO A 439 -27.67 -13.22 -0.28
CA PRO A 439 -28.02 -13.88 -1.53
C PRO A 439 -28.32 -12.93 -2.69
N ASP A 440 -29.07 -11.88 -2.46
CA ASP A 440 -29.43 -10.92 -3.52
C ASP A 440 -28.25 -10.02 -3.91
N LEU A 441 -27.35 -9.67 -2.97
CA LEU A 441 -26.10 -8.98 -3.29
C LEU A 441 -25.23 -9.82 -4.24
N VAL A 442 -25.02 -11.11 -3.93
CA VAL A 442 -24.22 -12.01 -4.77
C VAL A 442 -24.83 -12.16 -6.18
N ARG A 443 -26.14 -12.29 -6.28
CA ARG A 443 -26.82 -12.36 -7.59
C ARG A 443 -26.61 -11.07 -8.36
N ARG A 444 -26.95 -9.93 -7.79
CA ARG A 444 -26.93 -8.62 -8.44
C ARG A 444 -25.52 -8.18 -8.86
N ILE A 445 -24.54 -8.37 -7.97
CA ILE A 445 -23.18 -7.84 -8.18
C ILE A 445 -22.32 -8.80 -9.00
N LEU A 446 -22.46 -10.10 -8.85
CA LEU A 446 -21.57 -11.10 -9.45
C LEU A 446 -22.26 -12.01 -10.48
N LEU A 447 -23.33 -12.73 -10.12
CA LEU A 447 -23.88 -13.76 -11.00
C LEU A 447 -24.63 -13.19 -12.23
N ASP A 448 -25.51 -12.21 -11.99
CA ASP A 448 -26.36 -11.60 -13.02
C ASP A 448 -25.70 -10.39 -13.67
N ASN A 449 -24.52 -10.01 -13.22
CA ASN A 449 -23.75 -8.89 -13.77
C ASN A 449 -23.00 -9.29 -15.05
N PRO A 450 -23.41 -8.79 -16.23
CA PRO A 450 -22.74 -9.11 -17.49
C PRO A 450 -21.40 -8.38 -17.66
N HIS A 451 -21.13 -7.33 -16.85
CA HIS A 451 -19.87 -6.59 -16.91
C HIS A 451 -18.79 -7.34 -16.15
N ARG A 452 -18.43 -8.50 -16.67
CA ARG A 452 -17.41 -9.42 -16.14
C ARG A 452 -16.36 -9.70 -17.19
N VAL A 453 -15.10 -9.73 -16.77
CA VAL A 453 -13.94 -10.15 -17.55
C VAL A 453 -13.30 -11.36 -16.89
N ARG A 454 -12.97 -12.40 -17.66
CA ARG A 454 -11.98 -13.42 -17.29
C ARG A 454 -10.71 -13.13 -18.07
N LEU A 455 -9.63 -12.89 -17.36
CA LEU A 455 -8.29 -12.71 -17.91
C LEU A 455 -7.44 -13.93 -17.58
N VAL A 456 -6.82 -14.53 -18.59
CA VAL A 456 -5.81 -15.58 -18.47
C VAL A 456 -4.49 -15.01 -18.98
N MET A 457 -3.52 -14.86 -18.09
CA MET A 457 -2.17 -14.41 -18.44
C MET A 457 -1.22 -15.60 -18.29
N TYR A 458 -0.66 -16.06 -19.41
CA TYR A 458 0.10 -17.30 -19.50
C TYR A 458 1.57 -17.07 -19.91
N PRO A 459 2.51 -17.95 -19.48
CA PRO A 459 3.91 -17.86 -19.87
C PRO A 459 4.12 -17.92 -21.39
N GLU A 460 4.96 -17.03 -21.91
CA GLU A 460 5.33 -16.95 -23.32
C GLU A 460 6.84 -16.66 -23.44
N ASP A 461 7.61 -17.68 -23.84
CA ASP A 461 9.06 -17.57 -23.99
C ASP A 461 9.45 -16.52 -25.01
N GLY A 462 10.42 -15.71 -24.65
CA GLY A 462 11.09 -14.79 -25.57
C GLY A 462 10.28 -13.55 -25.92
N LYS A 463 9.18 -13.26 -25.21
CA LYS A 463 8.39 -12.05 -25.42
C LYS A 463 9.23 -10.80 -25.14
N ALA A 464 9.94 -10.76 -24.02
CA ALA A 464 10.83 -9.64 -23.68
C ALA A 464 11.97 -9.51 -24.70
N ALA A 465 12.54 -10.63 -25.17
CA ALA A 465 13.57 -10.61 -26.21
C ALA A 465 13.04 -10.06 -27.53
N HIS A 466 11.80 -10.40 -27.88
CA HIS A 466 11.11 -9.87 -29.06
C HIS A 466 10.82 -8.37 -28.94
N GLU A 467 10.33 -7.91 -27.80
CA GLU A 467 10.10 -6.49 -27.50
C GLU A 467 11.40 -5.68 -27.57
N HIS A 468 12.48 -6.18 -26.99
CA HIS A 468 13.81 -5.59 -27.13
C HIS A 468 14.32 -5.52 -28.57
N GLU A 469 14.08 -6.55 -29.36
CA GLU A 469 14.46 -6.54 -30.78
C GLU A 469 13.64 -5.51 -31.56
N LEU A 470 12.36 -5.37 -31.29
CA LEU A 470 11.51 -4.32 -31.88
C LEU A 470 11.98 -2.92 -31.49
N GLU A 471 12.33 -2.71 -30.21
CA GLU A 471 12.90 -1.44 -29.72
C GLU A 471 14.22 -1.13 -30.45
N ARG A 472 15.15 -2.09 -30.51
CA ARG A 472 16.42 -1.93 -31.25
C ARG A 472 16.22 -1.64 -32.72
N ALA A 473 15.30 -2.36 -33.38
CA ALA A 473 15.00 -2.15 -34.79
C ALA A 473 14.46 -0.74 -35.03
N ARG A 474 13.56 -0.26 -34.16
CA ARG A 474 13.03 1.10 -34.22
C ARG A 474 14.13 2.15 -34.03
N LEU A 475 14.97 2.00 -33.00
CA LEU A 475 16.10 2.92 -32.74
C LEU A 475 17.13 2.89 -33.88
N ALA A 476 17.43 1.73 -34.44
CA ALA A 476 18.32 1.60 -35.62
C ALA A 476 17.74 2.28 -36.86
N GLN A 477 16.44 2.14 -37.09
CA GLN A 477 15.75 2.86 -38.18
C GLN A 477 15.82 4.37 -37.95
N MET A 478 15.47 4.87 -36.77
CA MET A 478 15.56 6.30 -36.44
C MET A 478 17.00 6.81 -36.65
N ARG A 479 18.00 6.05 -36.22
CA ARG A 479 19.42 6.38 -36.40
C ARG A 479 19.85 6.45 -37.87
N ALA A 480 19.32 5.57 -38.70
CA ALA A 480 19.61 5.56 -40.15
C ALA A 480 18.95 6.72 -40.90
N GLU A 481 17.83 7.23 -40.39
CA GLU A 481 17.11 8.38 -40.97
C GLU A 481 17.68 9.74 -40.52
N MET A 482 18.52 9.76 -39.45
CA MET A 482 19.18 10.95 -38.94
C MET A 482 20.35 11.37 -39.83
N ASP A 483 20.38 12.64 -40.17
CA ASP A 483 21.57 13.27 -40.76
C ASP A 483 22.59 13.66 -39.66
N ALA A 484 23.75 14.16 -40.10
CA ALA A 484 24.81 14.57 -39.17
C ALA A 484 24.38 15.73 -38.25
N GLY A 485 23.44 16.56 -38.70
CA GLY A 485 22.85 17.66 -37.87
C GLY A 485 22.00 17.12 -36.75
N ALA A 486 21.08 16.20 -37.06
CA ALA A 486 20.21 15.57 -36.05
C ALA A 486 21.00 14.78 -35.00
N ILE A 487 22.09 14.09 -35.42
CA ILE A 487 22.97 13.41 -34.47
C ILE A 487 23.68 14.41 -33.54
N ALA A 488 24.18 15.51 -34.10
CA ALA A 488 24.80 16.55 -33.32
C ALA A 488 23.82 17.25 -32.35
N GLU A 489 22.55 17.34 -32.69
CA GLU A 489 21.50 17.85 -31.78
C GLU A 489 21.27 16.90 -30.59
N VAL A 490 21.21 15.59 -30.80
CA VAL A 490 21.14 14.61 -29.70
C VAL A 490 22.34 14.72 -28.76
N ALA A 491 23.55 14.75 -29.32
CA ALA A 491 24.76 14.91 -28.51
C ALA A 491 24.80 16.25 -27.74
N ALA A 492 24.33 17.34 -28.37
CA ALA A 492 24.27 18.64 -27.73
C ALA A 492 23.21 18.69 -26.60
N ALA A 493 22.06 18.04 -26.79
CA ALA A 493 21.03 17.93 -25.75
C ALA A 493 21.53 17.16 -24.53
N SER A 494 22.23 16.02 -24.73
CA SER A 494 22.84 15.25 -23.64
C SER A 494 23.93 16.07 -22.93
N ALA A 495 24.77 16.80 -23.64
CA ALA A 495 25.77 17.67 -23.04
C ALA A 495 25.15 18.81 -22.22
N ALA A 496 24.08 19.46 -22.74
CA ALA A 496 23.35 20.53 -22.03
C ALA A 496 22.69 20.01 -20.76
N LEU A 497 22.14 18.78 -20.80
CA LEU A 497 21.57 18.14 -19.60
C LEU A 497 22.67 17.84 -18.57
N ALA A 498 23.80 17.29 -18.98
CA ALA A 498 24.93 17.03 -18.10
C ALA A 498 25.47 18.31 -17.44
N GLU A 499 25.57 19.43 -18.20
CA GLU A 499 25.96 20.73 -17.68
C GLU A 499 24.95 21.24 -16.64
N ARG A 500 23.62 21.11 -16.93
CA ARG A 500 22.55 21.48 -15.99
C ARG A 500 22.62 20.64 -14.71
N GLN A 501 22.88 19.34 -14.83
CA GLN A 501 23.00 18.43 -13.68
C GLN A 501 24.22 18.72 -12.81
N ALA A 502 25.31 19.17 -13.41
CA ALA A 502 26.54 19.57 -12.69
C ALA A 502 26.43 20.95 -12.01
N ARG A 503 25.44 21.78 -12.38
CA ARG A 503 25.27 23.12 -11.80
C ARG A 503 24.78 23.01 -10.37
N GLU A 504 25.45 23.68 -9.44
CA GLU A 504 24.96 23.86 -8.07
C GLU A 504 23.88 24.93 -8.02
N ASP A 505 22.73 24.60 -7.43
CA ASP A 505 21.66 25.56 -7.19
C ASP A 505 21.87 26.27 -5.85
N ASP A 506 21.38 27.51 -5.75
CA ASP A 506 21.39 28.27 -4.50
C ASP A 506 20.31 27.71 -3.54
N PRO A 507 20.68 27.02 -2.48
CA PRO A 507 19.71 26.44 -1.56
C PRO A 507 18.95 27.49 -0.73
N ASP A 508 19.44 28.73 -0.64
CA ASP A 508 18.82 29.79 0.15
C ASP A 508 17.59 30.42 -0.55
N VAL A 509 17.32 30.05 -1.79
CA VAL A 509 16.05 30.37 -2.49
C VAL A 509 14.87 29.66 -1.82
N LEU A 510 15.08 28.47 -1.28
CA LEU A 510 14.04 27.68 -0.62
C LEU A 510 13.87 28.10 0.85
N PRO A 511 12.62 28.13 1.34
CA PRO A 511 12.38 28.37 2.76
C PRO A 511 12.97 27.26 3.62
N ARG A 512 13.25 27.55 4.87
CA ARG A 512 13.80 26.57 5.81
C ARG A 512 13.28 26.77 7.23
N VAL A 513 13.27 25.69 7.97
CA VAL A 513 13.16 25.67 9.41
C VAL A 513 14.57 25.68 10.02
N THR A 514 14.63 26.02 11.29
CA THR A 514 15.88 26.06 12.09
C THR A 514 15.70 25.25 13.35
N LEU A 515 16.76 24.99 14.09
CA LEU A 515 16.68 24.28 15.37
C LEU A 515 15.73 24.95 16.37
N THR A 516 15.52 26.26 16.27
CA THR A 516 14.54 26.97 17.12
C THR A 516 13.07 26.71 16.76
N ASP A 517 12.84 26.16 15.59
CA ASP A 517 11.49 25.79 15.11
C ASP A 517 11.13 24.34 15.46
N VAL A 518 12.11 23.54 15.92
CA VAL A 518 11.87 22.14 16.35
C VAL A 518 11.03 22.17 17.62
N PRO A 519 9.86 21.49 17.62
CA PRO A 519 9.01 21.45 18.81
C PRO A 519 9.71 20.68 19.94
N PRO A 520 9.37 20.96 21.21
CA PRO A 520 9.83 20.12 22.30
C PRO A 520 9.36 18.67 22.08
N PRO A 521 10.07 17.69 22.67
CA PRO A 521 9.65 16.30 22.60
C PRO A 521 8.18 16.15 23.03
N ALA A 522 7.42 15.32 22.31
CA ALA A 522 6.04 15.03 22.68
C ALA A 522 6.00 14.34 24.06
N ASP A 523 4.98 14.64 24.84
CA ASP A 523 4.73 13.91 26.08
C ASP A 523 4.42 12.45 25.76
N LEU A 524 5.17 11.54 26.36
CA LEU A 524 4.89 10.11 26.24
C LEU A 524 3.59 9.76 26.97
N LEU A 525 2.83 8.84 26.41
CA LEU A 525 1.64 8.33 27.07
C LEU A 525 1.99 7.74 28.42
N THR A 526 1.27 8.16 29.45
CA THR A 526 1.49 7.67 30.81
C THR A 526 0.91 6.28 30.97
N ALA A 527 1.75 5.33 31.32
CA ALA A 527 1.34 3.98 31.66
C ALA A 527 0.60 3.96 33.00
N ARG A 528 -0.59 3.34 33.03
CA ARG A 528 -1.26 2.99 34.29
C ARG A 528 -1.06 1.51 34.53
N GLU A 529 -0.28 1.20 35.58
CA GLU A 529 -0.03 -0.18 35.98
C GLU A 529 -1.32 -0.87 36.45
N ARG A 530 -1.54 -2.07 35.91
CA ARG A 530 -2.69 -2.96 36.21
C ARG A 530 -2.25 -4.38 36.55
N GLY A 531 -0.96 -4.68 36.43
CA GLY A 531 -0.40 -6.01 36.45
C GLY A 531 -0.07 -6.59 37.81
N SER A 532 0.40 -7.83 37.77
CA SER A 532 1.00 -8.53 38.89
C SER A 532 2.51 -8.66 38.69
N ALA A 533 3.24 -9.10 39.72
CA ALA A 533 4.67 -9.38 39.58
C ALA A 533 4.96 -10.52 38.54
N THR A 534 3.98 -11.39 38.29
CA THR A 534 4.14 -12.52 37.37
C THR A 534 3.87 -12.14 35.91
N VAL A 535 2.90 -11.24 35.68
CA VAL A 535 2.58 -10.65 34.37
C VAL A 535 2.44 -9.16 34.52
N PRO A 536 3.50 -8.38 34.30
CA PRO A 536 3.39 -6.94 34.18
C PRO A 536 2.33 -6.56 33.16
N CYS A 537 1.42 -5.68 33.55
CA CYS A 537 0.37 -5.19 32.65
C CYS A 537 0.24 -3.69 32.80
N ALA A 538 0.26 -2.96 31.70
CA ALA A 538 0.06 -1.53 31.69
C ALA A 538 -1.06 -1.14 30.74
N SER A 539 -1.84 -0.14 31.09
CA SER A 539 -2.82 0.46 30.17
C SER A 539 -2.39 1.87 29.77
N TYR A 540 -2.61 2.18 28.50
CA TYR A 540 -2.32 3.47 27.88
C TYR A 540 -3.62 4.07 27.36
N GLU A 541 -4.03 5.19 27.96
CA GLU A 541 -5.21 5.91 27.53
C GLU A 541 -4.85 6.85 26.38
N CYS A 542 -5.56 6.73 25.26
CA CYS A 542 -5.41 7.60 24.10
C CYS A 542 -6.75 7.75 23.36
N ALA A 543 -6.80 8.66 22.40
CA ALA A 543 -7.95 8.84 21.50
C ALA A 543 -8.03 7.66 20.53
N ALA A 544 -8.61 6.54 20.95
CA ALA A 544 -8.67 5.28 20.19
C ALA A 544 -9.98 5.09 19.41
N ASN A 545 -10.91 6.04 19.45
CA ASN A 545 -12.17 6.06 18.73
C ASN A 545 -13.01 4.77 18.85
N GLY A 546 -13.04 4.18 20.06
CA GLY A 546 -13.78 2.94 20.33
C GLY A 546 -13.12 1.68 19.78
N VAL A 547 -11.85 1.74 19.39
CA VAL A 547 -11.02 0.58 19.05
C VAL A 547 -10.16 0.22 20.25
N PHE A 548 -10.22 -1.02 20.67
CA PHE A 548 -9.37 -1.59 21.71
C PHE A 548 -8.18 -2.30 21.08
N ARG A 549 -6.99 -2.10 21.63
CA ARG A 549 -5.79 -2.85 21.25
C ARG A 549 -5.14 -3.49 22.47
N ALA A 550 -4.67 -4.70 22.30
CA ALA A 550 -3.87 -5.41 23.28
C ALA A 550 -2.59 -5.92 22.60
N ARG A 551 -1.47 -5.85 23.31
CA ARG A 551 -0.18 -6.36 22.85
C ARG A 551 0.47 -7.18 23.96
N LEU A 552 0.74 -8.45 23.66
CA LEU A 552 1.55 -9.32 24.50
C LEU A 552 2.97 -9.35 23.95
N ALA A 553 3.93 -8.90 24.77
CA ALA A 553 5.35 -8.94 24.42
C ALA A 553 6.01 -10.08 25.19
N CYS A 554 6.52 -11.09 24.47
CA CYS A 554 7.27 -12.21 25.03
C CYS A 554 8.76 -11.99 24.72
N ARG A 555 9.61 -11.97 25.76
CA ARG A 555 11.05 -11.84 25.55
C ARG A 555 11.56 -13.06 24.78
N LEU A 556 12.32 -12.86 23.71
CA LEU A 556 12.86 -13.94 22.92
C LEU A 556 13.92 -14.71 23.74
N PRO A 557 13.75 -16.02 23.93
CA PRO A 557 14.76 -16.87 24.55
C PRO A 557 15.86 -17.23 23.53
N ALA A 558 16.93 -17.87 23.98
CA ALA A 558 17.94 -18.42 23.07
C ALA A 558 17.31 -19.45 22.11
N LEU A 559 17.48 -19.19 20.83
CA LEU A 559 17.02 -20.05 19.72
C LEU A 559 18.22 -20.69 19.04
N THR A 560 18.05 -21.90 18.53
CA THR A 560 19.01 -22.53 17.62
C THR A 560 18.97 -21.83 16.26
N PRO A 561 20.00 -21.98 15.42
CA PRO A 561 19.99 -21.40 14.07
C PRO A 561 18.76 -21.78 13.23
N ALA A 562 18.30 -23.04 13.33
CA ALA A 562 17.12 -23.50 12.62
C ALA A 562 15.83 -22.84 13.15
N GLU A 563 15.68 -22.67 14.48
CA GLU A 563 14.55 -21.98 15.08
C GLU A 563 14.58 -20.49 14.75
N THR A 564 15.78 -19.87 14.73
CA THR A 564 15.92 -18.45 14.33
C THR A 564 15.49 -18.24 12.89
N ALA A 565 15.89 -19.11 11.97
CA ALA A 565 15.48 -19.04 10.57
C ALA A 565 13.98 -19.29 10.37
N ALA A 566 13.37 -20.15 11.18
CA ALA A 566 11.95 -20.49 11.10
C ALA A 566 11.02 -19.49 11.83
N LEU A 567 11.58 -18.54 12.59
CA LEU A 567 10.79 -17.65 13.44
C LEU A 567 9.80 -16.75 12.68
N PRO A 568 10.10 -16.18 11.50
CA PRO A 568 9.13 -15.44 10.71
C PRO A 568 7.91 -16.29 10.32
N LEU A 569 8.13 -17.50 9.78
CA LEU A 569 7.04 -18.43 9.41
C LEU A 569 6.25 -18.87 10.65
N PHE A 570 6.92 -19.08 11.78
CA PHE A 570 6.23 -19.35 13.04
C PHE A 570 5.29 -18.23 13.43
N CYS A 571 5.73 -16.96 13.33
CA CYS A 571 4.90 -15.80 13.64
C CYS A 571 3.69 -15.71 12.69
N GLU A 572 3.93 -15.83 11.39
CA GLU A 572 2.91 -15.77 10.35
C GLU A 572 1.85 -16.85 10.56
N TYR A 573 2.26 -18.09 10.77
CA TYR A 573 1.34 -19.23 10.83
C TYR A 573 0.64 -19.40 12.19
N LEU A 574 1.03 -18.66 13.22
CA LEU A 574 0.27 -18.62 14.48
C LEU A 574 -1.18 -18.16 14.29
N THR A 575 -1.45 -17.35 13.26
CA THR A 575 -2.80 -16.88 12.95
C THR A 575 -3.56 -17.77 11.98
N GLU A 576 -2.90 -18.74 11.34
CA GLU A 576 -3.43 -19.50 10.22
C GLU A 576 -3.75 -20.96 10.55
N LEU A 577 -3.33 -21.45 11.71
CA LEU A 577 -3.49 -22.83 12.14
C LEU A 577 -4.60 -23.00 13.16
N GLY A 578 -5.04 -24.23 13.35
CA GLY A 578 -6.03 -24.64 14.34
C GLY A 578 -5.57 -24.37 15.78
N CYS A 579 -6.53 -24.37 16.71
CA CYS A 579 -6.28 -24.07 18.12
C CYS A 579 -7.11 -24.99 19.02
N ASP A 580 -6.50 -25.61 20.02
CA ASP A 580 -7.13 -26.56 20.96
C ASP A 580 -7.87 -27.69 20.22
N ALA A 581 -9.20 -27.74 20.31
CA ALA A 581 -10.02 -28.74 19.64
C ALA A 581 -10.58 -28.31 18.28
N GLU A 582 -10.38 -27.02 17.89
CA GLU A 582 -10.90 -26.44 16.66
C GLU A 582 -9.88 -26.54 15.51
N ASP A 583 -10.36 -26.83 14.31
CA ASP A 583 -9.56 -26.75 13.09
C ASP A 583 -9.31 -25.28 12.69
N TYR A 584 -8.42 -25.07 11.70
CA TYR A 584 -8.06 -23.71 11.27
C TYR A 584 -9.26 -22.91 10.74
N LEU A 585 -10.25 -23.52 10.10
CA LEU A 585 -11.44 -22.83 9.56
C LEU A 585 -12.30 -22.25 10.68
N ALA A 586 -12.58 -23.05 11.71
CA ALA A 586 -13.34 -22.61 12.88
C ALA A 586 -12.60 -21.50 13.64
N VAL A 587 -11.28 -21.66 13.81
CA VAL A 587 -10.42 -20.67 14.47
C VAL A 587 -10.38 -19.35 13.71
N GLN A 588 -10.22 -19.37 12.40
CA GLN A 588 -10.20 -18.15 11.58
C GLN A 588 -11.55 -17.43 11.62
N ALA A 589 -12.66 -18.13 11.50
CA ALA A 589 -13.99 -17.54 11.62
C ALA A 589 -14.20 -16.89 13.00
N ARG A 590 -13.78 -17.54 14.08
CA ARG A 590 -13.90 -17.03 15.45
C ARG A 590 -12.98 -15.81 15.69
N ARG A 591 -11.73 -15.86 15.20
CA ARG A 591 -10.79 -14.72 15.25
C ARG A 591 -11.33 -13.52 14.48
N ALA A 592 -11.83 -13.73 13.26
CA ALA A 592 -12.46 -12.70 12.47
C ALA A 592 -13.66 -12.04 13.18
N ALA A 593 -14.43 -12.80 13.96
CA ALA A 593 -15.50 -12.29 14.77
C ALA A 593 -15.03 -11.50 16.01
N ALA A 594 -13.85 -11.78 16.55
CA ALA A 594 -13.27 -11.06 17.68
C ALA A 594 -12.57 -9.77 17.26
N GLY A 595 -11.83 -9.80 16.15
CA GLY A 595 -11.05 -8.66 15.68
C GLY A 595 -9.98 -9.05 14.67
N SER A 596 -8.86 -8.32 14.68
CA SER A 596 -7.69 -8.58 13.85
C SER A 596 -6.50 -8.94 14.75
N PHE A 597 -5.73 -9.95 14.37
CA PHE A 597 -4.62 -10.49 15.14
C PHE A 597 -3.38 -10.63 14.26
N GLN A 598 -2.22 -10.45 14.88
CA GLN A 598 -0.94 -10.60 14.21
C GLN A 598 0.15 -11.01 15.21
N ALA A 599 1.20 -11.65 14.69
CA ALA A 599 2.40 -11.96 15.46
C ALA A 599 3.63 -11.58 14.65
N TRP A 600 4.67 -11.04 15.30
CA TRP A 600 5.93 -10.71 14.66
C TRP A 600 7.08 -10.72 15.66
N ALA A 601 8.29 -10.93 15.18
CA ALA A 601 9.49 -10.76 15.96
C ALA A 601 10.04 -9.35 15.80
N LEU A 602 10.49 -8.76 16.92
CA LEU A 602 11.16 -7.47 16.95
C LEU A 602 12.54 -7.66 17.58
N VAL A 603 13.59 -7.40 16.83
CA VAL A 603 14.96 -7.46 17.33
C VAL A 603 15.67 -6.15 16.95
N ARG A 604 16.17 -5.44 17.95
CA ARG A 604 16.88 -4.17 17.78
C ARG A 604 18.12 -4.14 18.64
N PRO A 605 19.12 -3.30 18.33
CA PRO A 605 20.16 -2.96 19.28
C PRO A 605 19.56 -2.43 20.57
N GLY A 606 20.20 -2.70 21.69
CA GLY A 606 19.80 -2.10 22.98
C GLY A 606 20.03 -0.58 22.98
N PRO A 607 19.46 0.14 23.96
CA PRO A 607 19.56 1.60 24.02
C PRO A 607 20.97 2.13 24.35
N ALA A 608 21.91 1.24 24.64
CA ALA A 608 23.31 1.55 24.85
C ALA A 608 24.18 0.76 23.90
N ASP A 609 25.27 1.35 23.42
CA ASP A 609 26.24 0.67 22.53
C ASP A 609 27.12 -0.35 23.31
N ASP A 610 26.48 -1.30 23.98
CA ASP A 610 27.10 -2.36 24.77
C ASP A 610 26.94 -3.76 24.16
N GLY A 611 26.36 -3.84 22.94
CA GLY A 611 26.04 -5.08 22.24
C GLY A 611 24.83 -5.83 22.80
N ALA A 612 24.10 -5.26 23.76
CA ALA A 612 22.82 -5.82 24.21
C ALA A 612 21.76 -5.73 23.11
N LEU A 613 20.81 -6.67 23.15
CA LEU A 613 19.69 -6.72 22.21
C LEU A 613 18.36 -6.56 22.94
N ALA A 614 17.47 -5.77 22.36
CA ALA A 614 16.05 -5.78 22.68
C ALA A 614 15.35 -6.75 21.70
N ALA A 615 15.03 -7.95 22.17
CA ALA A 615 14.49 -9.03 21.35
C ALA A 615 13.17 -9.56 21.92
N TRP A 616 12.10 -9.45 21.14
CA TRP A 616 10.74 -9.76 21.54
C TRP A 616 9.99 -10.50 20.46
N LEU A 617 9.15 -11.46 20.85
CA LEU A 617 8.00 -11.88 20.06
C LEU A 617 6.81 -11.04 20.52
N LEU A 618 6.14 -10.40 19.59
CA LEU A 618 4.99 -9.56 19.84
C LEU A 618 3.73 -10.21 19.26
N LEU A 619 2.71 -10.36 20.09
CA LEU A 619 1.37 -10.77 19.67
C LEU A 619 0.46 -9.56 19.83
N GLY A 620 -0.17 -9.12 18.75
CA GLY A 620 -1.08 -8.00 18.71
C GLY A 620 -2.52 -8.44 18.43
N GLY A 621 -3.47 -7.85 19.16
CA GLY A 621 -4.89 -8.00 18.87
C GLY A 621 -5.57 -6.64 18.89
N LYS A 622 -6.46 -6.36 17.93
CA LYS A 622 -7.32 -5.17 17.93
C LYS A 622 -8.74 -5.54 17.59
N GLY A 623 -9.69 -4.82 18.17
CA GLY A 623 -11.10 -5.01 17.92
C GLY A 623 -11.93 -3.84 18.43
N LEU A 624 -13.22 -3.85 18.13
CA LEU A 624 -14.14 -2.85 18.69
C LEU A 624 -14.20 -2.96 20.21
N ALA A 625 -14.40 -1.83 20.91
CA ALA A 625 -14.43 -1.78 22.37
C ALA A 625 -15.42 -2.79 22.99
N ARG A 626 -16.55 -3.06 22.34
CA ARG A 626 -17.52 -4.09 22.74
C ARG A 626 -17.02 -5.54 22.62
N LYS A 627 -15.91 -5.76 21.90
CA LYS A 627 -15.27 -7.08 21.69
C LYS A 627 -13.98 -7.26 22.51
N ARG A 628 -13.61 -6.30 23.36
CA ARG A 628 -12.32 -6.25 24.08
C ARG A 628 -12.00 -7.53 24.86
N GLU A 629 -13.00 -8.18 25.47
CA GLU A 629 -12.83 -9.45 26.19
C GLU A 629 -12.53 -10.61 25.23
N ALA A 630 -13.21 -10.66 24.08
CA ALA A 630 -12.92 -11.63 23.03
C ALA A 630 -11.51 -11.44 22.44
N VAL A 631 -11.06 -10.19 22.24
CA VAL A 631 -9.69 -9.89 21.81
C VAL A 631 -8.67 -10.43 22.80
N LEU A 632 -8.87 -10.23 24.11
CA LEU A 632 -7.96 -10.71 25.15
C LEU A 632 -7.96 -12.24 25.22
N ALA A 633 -9.12 -12.88 25.14
CA ALA A 633 -9.22 -14.34 25.17
C ALA A 633 -8.48 -14.95 23.98
N THR A 634 -8.72 -14.43 22.77
CA THR A 634 -8.04 -14.87 21.55
C THR A 634 -6.52 -14.66 21.63
N LEU A 635 -6.07 -13.52 22.13
CA LEU A 635 -4.64 -13.24 22.28
C LEU A 635 -3.95 -14.22 23.27
N ALA A 636 -4.65 -14.62 24.34
CA ALA A 636 -4.11 -15.56 25.31
C ALA A 636 -3.93 -16.97 24.71
N GLU A 637 -4.85 -17.41 23.87
CA GLU A 637 -4.81 -18.74 23.26
C GLU A 637 -3.87 -18.83 22.05
N MET A 638 -3.59 -17.72 21.34
CA MET A 638 -2.76 -17.72 20.13
C MET A 638 -1.40 -18.39 20.32
N LEU A 639 -0.75 -18.22 21.47
CA LEU A 639 0.53 -18.87 21.74
C LEU A 639 0.37 -20.25 22.40
N ALA A 640 -0.57 -20.37 23.32
CA ALA A 640 -0.71 -21.57 24.15
C ALA A 640 -1.48 -22.71 23.46
N GLY A 641 -2.55 -22.37 22.74
CA GLY A 641 -3.49 -23.32 22.16
C GLY A 641 -3.24 -23.71 20.69
N VAL A 642 -2.39 -22.97 19.95
CA VAL A 642 -2.16 -23.27 18.53
C VAL A 642 -1.67 -24.70 18.32
N ARG A 643 -2.16 -25.36 17.26
CA ARG A 643 -1.84 -26.75 16.93
C ARG A 643 -0.86 -26.82 15.75
N PHE A 644 0.12 -27.72 15.86
CA PHE A 644 1.09 -27.99 14.79
C PHE A 644 0.90 -29.43 14.31
N ASP A 645 -0.32 -29.78 13.87
CA ASP A 645 -0.72 -31.10 13.46
C ASP A 645 -1.66 -31.14 12.23
N GLU A 646 -1.71 -30.04 11.46
CA GLU A 646 -2.49 -29.92 10.23
C GLU A 646 -1.54 -29.87 8.99
N PRO A 647 -0.95 -31.01 8.56
CA PRO A 647 0.10 -31.02 7.54
C PRO A 647 -0.35 -30.51 6.17
N ALA A 648 -1.61 -30.77 5.78
CA ALA A 648 -2.16 -30.26 4.54
C ALA A 648 -2.24 -28.72 4.55
N ARG A 649 -2.71 -28.14 5.66
CA ARG A 649 -2.78 -26.69 5.82
C ARG A 649 -1.39 -26.03 5.80
N LEU A 650 -0.40 -26.66 6.45
CA LEU A 650 0.97 -26.15 6.42
C LEU A 650 1.55 -26.16 4.99
N ALA A 651 1.29 -27.19 4.20
CA ALA A 651 1.74 -27.26 2.81
C ALA A 651 1.10 -26.16 1.96
N GLU A 652 -0.20 -25.88 2.13
CA GLU A 652 -0.90 -24.77 1.49
C GLU A 652 -0.28 -23.43 1.86
N LEU A 653 -0.02 -23.18 3.14
CA LEU A 653 0.59 -21.94 3.64
C LEU A 653 2.01 -21.74 3.07
N LEU A 654 2.83 -22.80 3.03
CA LEU A 654 4.16 -22.73 2.42
C LEU A 654 4.11 -22.38 0.93
N GLN A 655 3.14 -22.90 0.19
CA GLN A 655 2.94 -22.56 -1.22
C GLN A 655 2.57 -21.08 -1.38
N GLN A 656 1.64 -20.59 -0.57
CA GLN A 656 1.22 -19.18 -0.59
C GLN A 656 2.37 -18.23 -0.24
N SER A 657 3.06 -18.48 0.89
CA SER A 657 4.22 -17.64 1.28
C SER A 657 5.34 -17.71 0.23
N CYS A 658 5.53 -18.85 -0.46
CA CYS A 658 6.50 -18.97 -1.54
C CYS A 658 6.10 -18.11 -2.76
N ALA A 659 4.83 -18.18 -3.19
CA ALA A 659 4.33 -17.40 -4.31
C ALA A 659 4.44 -15.88 -4.03
N GLU A 660 4.02 -15.42 -2.86
CA GLU A 660 4.17 -14.02 -2.42
C GLU A 660 5.64 -13.56 -2.39
N ALA A 661 6.54 -14.41 -1.87
CA ALA A 661 7.96 -14.11 -1.83
C ALA A 661 8.59 -14.00 -3.23
N GLU A 662 8.21 -14.86 -4.17
CA GLU A 662 8.68 -14.83 -5.56
C GLU A 662 8.21 -13.57 -6.30
N GLN A 663 6.97 -13.17 -6.14
CA GLN A 663 6.44 -11.94 -6.73
C GLN A 663 7.16 -10.71 -6.17
N SER A 664 7.45 -10.69 -4.86
CA SER A 664 8.15 -9.59 -4.20
C SER A 664 9.56 -9.32 -4.76
N ILE A 665 10.19 -10.27 -5.46
CA ILE A 665 11.55 -10.12 -5.98
C ILE A 665 11.64 -8.91 -6.94
N THR A 666 10.69 -8.77 -7.84
CA THR A 666 10.69 -7.69 -8.84
C THR A 666 10.27 -6.35 -8.23
N GLU A 667 9.28 -6.35 -7.35
CA GLU A 667 8.74 -5.13 -6.72
C GLU A 667 9.69 -4.55 -5.66
N ARG A 668 10.37 -5.42 -4.90
CA ARG A 668 11.24 -5.07 -3.77
C ARG A 668 12.72 -5.26 -4.06
N GLY A 669 13.13 -5.33 -5.32
CA GLY A 669 14.52 -5.62 -5.70
C GLY A 669 15.54 -4.66 -5.07
N HIS A 670 15.20 -3.37 -4.93
CA HIS A 670 16.03 -2.38 -4.23
C HIS A 670 16.17 -2.70 -2.73
N GLN A 671 15.11 -3.14 -2.05
CA GLN A 671 15.17 -3.54 -0.64
C GLN A 671 16.01 -4.81 -0.46
N LEU A 672 15.83 -5.81 -1.32
CA LEU A 672 16.62 -7.04 -1.31
C LEU A 672 18.13 -6.75 -1.52
N ALA A 673 18.45 -5.81 -2.41
CA ALA A 673 19.81 -5.35 -2.62
C ALA A 673 20.38 -4.66 -1.37
N ILE A 674 19.60 -3.81 -0.70
CA ILE A 674 19.97 -3.13 0.56
C ILE A 674 20.21 -4.15 1.68
N LEU A 675 19.27 -5.07 1.90
CA LEU A 675 19.40 -6.14 2.91
C LEU A 675 20.68 -6.97 2.68
N THR A 676 20.95 -7.35 1.42
CA THR A 676 22.15 -8.11 1.06
C THR A 676 23.43 -7.30 1.34
N ALA A 677 23.46 -6.03 0.98
CA ALA A 677 24.60 -5.15 1.20
C ALA A 677 24.84 -4.89 2.70
N ALA A 678 23.77 -4.67 3.48
CA ALA A 678 23.83 -4.37 4.91
C ALA A 678 24.16 -5.59 5.80
N ALA A 679 23.85 -6.80 5.36
CA ALA A 679 23.96 -8.05 6.14
C ALA A 679 25.31 -8.27 6.84
N ARG A 680 26.36 -7.61 6.36
CA ARG A 680 27.72 -7.76 6.89
C ARG A 680 28.12 -6.68 7.87
N LEU A 681 27.30 -5.65 8.04
CA LEU A 681 27.65 -4.49 8.84
C LEU A 681 27.40 -4.71 10.32
N THR A 682 26.24 -5.32 10.65
CA THR A 682 25.84 -5.57 12.03
C THR A 682 25.15 -6.94 12.17
N PRO A 683 25.14 -7.53 13.39
CA PRO A 683 24.39 -8.76 13.64
C PRO A 683 22.90 -8.63 13.34
N THR A 684 22.27 -7.48 13.64
CA THR A 684 20.85 -7.24 13.35
C THR A 684 20.58 -7.21 11.86
N ALA A 685 21.41 -6.51 11.07
CA ALA A 685 21.30 -6.51 9.61
C ALA A 685 21.51 -7.91 8.99
N ALA A 686 22.39 -8.72 9.60
CA ALA A 686 22.55 -10.13 9.19
C ALA A 686 21.29 -10.95 9.46
N LEU A 687 20.59 -10.67 10.57
CA LEU A 687 19.33 -11.31 10.92
C LEU A 687 18.21 -10.87 9.96
N ASP A 688 18.11 -9.57 9.66
CA ASP A 688 17.12 -9.05 8.71
C ASP A 688 17.31 -9.70 7.32
N ALA A 689 18.57 -9.83 6.86
CA ALA A 689 18.86 -10.51 5.60
C ALA A 689 18.57 -12.02 5.65
N LEU A 690 18.69 -12.67 6.81
CA LEU A 690 18.30 -14.07 7.01
C LEU A 690 16.78 -14.25 6.92
N TRP A 691 16.00 -13.28 7.39
CA TRP A 691 14.54 -13.36 7.44
C TRP A 691 13.85 -12.89 6.15
N ASP A 692 14.34 -11.80 5.56
CA ASP A 692 13.66 -11.10 4.46
C ASP A 692 14.53 -10.94 3.19
N GLY A 693 15.76 -11.45 3.21
CA GLY A 693 16.68 -11.33 2.09
C GLY A 693 16.51 -12.43 1.03
N PRO A 694 17.25 -12.34 -0.10
CA PRO A 694 17.14 -13.31 -1.19
C PRO A 694 17.45 -14.76 -0.78
N ALA A 695 18.25 -14.97 0.28
CA ALA A 695 18.52 -16.30 0.81
C ALA A 695 17.30 -16.90 1.52
N ALA A 696 16.48 -16.07 2.17
CA ALA A 696 15.21 -16.49 2.78
C ALA A 696 14.24 -16.98 1.72
N ILE A 697 14.10 -16.24 0.61
CA ILE A 697 13.24 -16.63 -0.53
C ILE A 697 13.67 -18.01 -1.06
N ARG A 698 14.97 -18.22 -1.29
CA ARG A 698 15.47 -19.54 -1.74
C ARG A 698 15.25 -20.66 -0.73
N ALA A 699 15.38 -20.37 0.56
CA ALA A 699 15.11 -21.35 1.59
C ALA A 699 13.63 -21.76 1.61
N LEU A 700 12.75 -20.78 1.40
CA LEU A 700 11.30 -21.00 1.29
C LEU A 700 10.94 -21.82 0.03
N GLN A 701 11.51 -21.48 -1.14
CA GLN A 701 11.38 -22.26 -2.37
C GLN A 701 11.80 -23.72 -2.17
N ALA A 702 12.96 -23.94 -1.55
CA ALA A 702 13.44 -25.29 -1.24
C ALA A 702 12.52 -26.03 -0.27
N ALA A 703 12.02 -25.34 0.77
CA ALA A 703 11.09 -25.92 1.75
C ALA A 703 9.77 -26.31 1.10
N THR A 704 9.27 -25.50 0.16
CA THR A 704 8.05 -25.77 -0.58
C THR A 704 8.22 -26.92 -1.57
N ALA A 705 9.32 -26.92 -2.34
CA ALA A 705 9.62 -28.02 -3.28
C ALA A 705 9.82 -29.38 -2.60
N ASP A 706 10.40 -29.38 -1.41
CA ASP A 706 10.67 -30.56 -0.58
C ASP A 706 9.56 -30.83 0.47
N ALA A 707 8.40 -30.19 0.39
CA ALA A 707 7.31 -30.27 1.35
C ALA A 707 6.68 -31.70 1.43
N ASN A 708 7.52 -32.70 1.62
CA ASN A 708 7.09 -34.04 1.93
C ASN A 708 6.71 -34.18 3.41
N GLU A 709 6.05 -35.31 3.77
CA GLU A 709 5.55 -35.54 5.11
C GLU A 709 6.64 -35.43 6.21
N ALA A 710 7.89 -35.79 5.91
CA ALA A 710 8.98 -35.71 6.87
C ALA A 710 9.44 -34.24 7.09
N ALA A 711 9.52 -33.44 6.03
CA ALA A 711 9.90 -32.03 6.11
C ALA A 711 8.84 -31.20 6.86
N VAL A 712 7.57 -31.45 6.57
CA VAL A 712 6.43 -30.83 7.27
C VAL A 712 6.45 -31.20 8.76
N ALA A 713 6.66 -32.44 9.09
CA ALA A 713 6.77 -32.89 10.49
C ALA A 713 7.97 -32.26 11.21
N GLN A 714 9.10 -32.07 10.51
CA GLN A 714 10.28 -31.39 11.07
C GLN A 714 10.01 -29.92 11.35
N LEU A 715 9.30 -29.20 10.45
CA LEU A 715 8.94 -27.81 10.65
C LEU A 715 7.98 -27.65 11.84
N PHE A 716 6.97 -28.50 11.96
CA PHE A 716 6.11 -28.53 13.14
C PHE A 716 6.86 -28.80 14.44
N ALA A 717 7.82 -29.73 14.42
CA ALA A 717 8.68 -29.99 15.59
C ALA A 717 9.52 -28.73 15.95
N THR A 718 9.96 -27.98 14.96
CA THR A 718 10.67 -26.69 15.18
C THR A 718 9.73 -25.65 15.79
N PHE A 719 8.51 -25.52 15.30
CA PHE A 719 7.49 -24.62 15.84
C PHE A 719 7.11 -24.97 17.28
N GLU A 720 6.93 -26.25 17.58
CA GLU A 720 6.70 -26.72 18.95
C GLU A 720 7.85 -26.41 19.90
N SER A 721 9.10 -26.50 19.42
CA SER A 721 10.27 -26.12 20.21
C SER A 721 10.31 -24.63 20.49
N ILE A 722 10.05 -23.78 19.49
CA ILE A 722 9.94 -22.31 19.64
C ILE A 722 8.83 -21.99 20.65
N ARG A 723 7.63 -22.55 20.47
CA ARG A 723 6.49 -22.35 21.36
C ARG A 723 6.82 -22.73 22.80
N GLY A 724 7.40 -23.90 23.01
CA GLY A 724 7.76 -24.40 24.34
C GLY A 724 8.71 -23.45 25.08
N LYS A 725 9.68 -22.86 24.38
CA LYS A 725 10.59 -21.86 24.93
C LYS A 725 9.88 -20.54 25.24
N LEU A 726 9.02 -20.07 24.32
CA LEU A 726 8.25 -18.85 24.49
C LEU A 726 7.23 -18.94 25.63
N LEU A 727 6.61 -20.11 25.86
CA LEU A 727 5.67 -20.32 26.96
C LEU A 727 6.34 -20.13 28.33
N ALA A 728 7.62 -20.40 28.46
CA ALA A 728 8.38 -20.20 29.69
C ALA A 728 9.02 -18.80 29.80
N ALA A 729 9.02 -18.02 28.71
CA ALA A 729 9.69 -16.73 28.67
C ALA A 729 8.94 -15.63 29.44
N PRO A 730 9.67 -14.68 30.04
CA PRO A 730 9.07 -13.46 30.62
C PRO A 730 8.25 -12.72 29.58
N ARG A 731 7.12 -12.15 30.02
CA ARG A 731 6.21 -11.42 29.13
C ARG A 731 5.49 -10.32 29.85
N GLU A 732 5.00 -9.36 29.10
CA GLU A 732 4.23 -8.22 29.57
C GLU A 732 3.06 -7.92 28.64
N LEU A 733 1.99 -7.35 29.20
CA LEU A 733 0.77 -7.04 28.49
C LEU A 733 0.53 -5.52 28.46
N ALA A 734 0.36 -4.97 27.25
CA ALA A 734 -0.07 -3.59 27.06
C ALA A 734 -1.53 -3.55 26.57
N LEU A 735 -2.34 -2.68 27.18
CA LEU A 735 -3.74 -2.43 26.84
C LEU A 735 -3.86 -0.97 26.41
N ILE A 736 -4.45 -0.74 25.23
CA ILE A 736 -4.53 0.60 24.64
C ILE A 736 -5.98 0.87 24.23
N GLY A 737 -6.50 2.03 24.59
CA GLY A 737 -7.86 2.43 24.27
C GLY A 737 -8.22 3.78 24.85
N ASP A 738 -9.43 4.25 24.54
CA ASP A 738 -10.01 5.41 25.25
C ASP A 738 -10.42 5.07 26.69
N ALA A 739 -10.66 6.09 27.52
CA ALA A 739 -11.02 5.91 28.91
C ALA A 739 -12.23 4.96 29.10
N ALA A 740 -13.26 5.12 28.29
CA ALA A 740 -14.49 4.31 28.37
C ALA A 740 -14.22 2.83 28.02
N THR A 741 -13.32 2.58 27.06
CA THR A 741 -12.90 1.24 26.67
C THR A 741 -12.07 0.55 27.75
N LEU A 742 -11.21 1.30 28.45
CA LEU A 742 -10.33 0.76 29.50
C LEU A 742 -11.00 0.68 30.86
N ASP A 743 -12.08 1.46 31.10
CA ASP A 743 -12.82 1.44 32.36
C ASP A 743 -13.53 0.10 32.59
N GLY A 744 -13.41 -0.40 33.82
CA GLY A 744 -14.00 -1.69 34.19
C GLY A 744 -13.35 -2.92 33.55
N LEU A 745 -12.31 -2.76 32.72
CA LEU A 745 -11.59 -3.90 32.15
C LEU A 745 -10.71 -4.57 33.22
N ALA A 746 -10.98 -5.84 33.48
CA ALA A 746 -10.21 -6.68 34.39
C ALA A 746 -9.69 -7.91 33.62
N PRO A 747 -8.52 -7.82 32.96
CA PRO A 747 -7.98 -8.94 32.18
C PRO A 747 -7.66 -10.13 33.10
N ASP A 748 -7.94 -11.35 32.63
CA ASP A 748 -7.45 -12.55 33.30
C ASP A 748 -5.95 -12.70 33.06
N LEU A 749 -5.14 -12.09 33.94
CA LEU A 749 -3.69 -12.16 33.82
C LEU A 749 -3.12 -13.57 34.04
N ALA A 750 -3.88 -14.50 34.61
CA ALA A 750 -3.45 -15.87 34.77
C ALA A 750 -3.35 -16.60 33.41
N ALA A 751 -4.21 -16.24 32.46
CA ALA A 751 -4.15 -16.77 31.09
C ALA A 751 -2.88 -16.37 30.33
N PHE A 752 -2.21 -15.29 30.77
CA PHE A 752 -0.97 -14.82 30.18
C PHE A 752 0.28 -15.21 31.00
N ALA A 753 0.14 -15.96 32.09
CA ALA A 753 1.27 -16.30 32.93
C ALA A 753 2.27 -17.21 32.22
N PRO A 754 3.59 -16.99 32.37
CA PRO A 754 4.59 -17.92 31.87
C PRO A 754 4.40 -19.32 32.50
N SER A 755 4.64 -20.36 31.71
CA SER A 755 4.67 -21.74 32.24
C SER A 755 5.81 -21.88 33.26
N ALA A 756 5.65 -22.82 34.21
CA ALA A 756 6.68 -23.13 35.20
C ALA A 756 7.94 -23.67 34.49
N GLY A 757 8.98 -22.87 34.44
CA GLY A 757 10.28 -23.12 33.83
C GLY A 757 11.26 -22.02 34.16
N GLY A 758 12.55 -22.31 34.21
CA GLY A 758 13.56 -21.29 34.44
C GLY A 758 13.65 -20.33 33.27
N VAL A 759 14.03 -19.08 33.53
CA VAL A 759 14.41 -18.12 32.49
C VAL A 759 15.58 -18.72 31.72
N GLY A 760 15.36 -19.05 30.43
CA GLY A 760 16.40 -19.55 29.54
C GLY A 760 17.49 -18.49 29.28
N ALA A 761 18.54 -18.88 28.56
CA ALA A 761 19.54 -17.90 28.08
C ALA A 761 18.85 -16.88 27.14
N GLU A 762 19.38 -15.67 27.08
CA GLU A 762 18.88 -14.61 26.21
C GLU A 762 19.13 -14.93 24.72
N PHE A 763 18.31 -14.33 23.88
CA PHE A 763 18.48 -14.40 22.42
C PHE A 763 19.82 -13.81 21.98
N VAL A 764 20.51 -14.51 21.13
CA VAL A 764 21.80 -14.11 20.58
C VAL A 764 21.75 -14.24 19.06
N ILE A 765 22.22 -13.25 18.35
CA ILE A 765 22.32 -13.28 16.88
C ILE A 765 23.68 -13.87 16.50
N ALA A 766 23.69 -14.72 15.47
CA ALA A 766 24.92 -15.22 14.87
C ALA A 766 25.74 -14.06 14.31
N PRO A 767 27.10 -14.14 14.33
CA PRO A 767 27.94 -13.13 13.72
C PRO A 767 27.63 -13.00 12.22
N PRO A 768 27.79 -11.80 11.62
CA PRO A 768 27.53 -11.61 10.20
C PRO A 768 28.43 -12.54 9.36
N PRO A 769 27.97 -12.93 8.15
CA PRO A 769 28.72 -13.83 7.28
C PRO A 769 30.05 -13.19 6.83
N ALA A 770 31.00 -14.04 6.45
CA ALA A 770 32.27 -13.60 5.90
C ALA A 770 32.08 -12.88 4.56
N ASP A 771 33.09 -12.10 4.15
CA ASP A 771 33.05 -11.33 2.90
C ASP A 771 32.83 -12.22 1.66
N GLU A 772 31.66 -12.08 1.06
CA GLU A 772 31.29 -12.68 -0.21
C GLU A 772 30.72 -11.59 -1.14
N VAL A 773 30.97 -11.71 -2.43
CA VAL A 773 30.28 -10.92 -3.46
C VAL A 773 29.12 -11.76 -3.98
N ASN A 774 27.90 -11.34 -3.73
CA ASN A 774 26.70 -12.02 -4.20
C ASN A 774 26.09 -11.27 -5.37
N ALA A 775 25.81 -11.98 -6.45
CA ALA A 775 24.98 -11.52 -7.55
C ALA A 775 23.74 -12.41 -7.63
N TRP A 776 22.58 -11.79 -7.64
CA TRP A 776 21.30 -12.48 -7.74
C TRP A 776 20.69 -12.18 -9.10
N LEU A 777 20.32 -13.21 -9.84
CA LEU A 777 19.62 -13.09 -11.12
C LEU A 777 18.10 -13.09 -10.86
N ALA A 778 17.41 -12.14 -11.43
CA ALA A 778 15.96 -12.03 -11.37
C ALA A 778 15.42 -11.66 -12.76
N SER A 779 14.16 -12.02 -13.04
CA SER A 779 13.44 -11.65 -14.26
C SER A 779 12.99 -10.19 -14.18
N SER A 780 13.95 -9.26 -14.27
CA SER A 780 13.69 -7.81 -14.23
C SER A 780 14.41 -7.10 -15.36
N GLN A 781 13.79 -6.06 -15.90
CA GLN A 781 14.39 -5.19 -16.93
C GLN A 781 15.31 -4.12 -16.33
N VAL A 782 15.39 -4.03 -15.00
CA VAL A 782 16.24 -3.07 -14.29
C VAL A 782 17.19 -3.78 -13.34
N ASN A 783 18.34 -3.15 -13.08
CA ASN A 783 19.33 -3.65 -12.12
C ASN A 783 19.24 -2.85 -10.82
N PHE A 784 19.25 -3.56 -9.70
CA PHE A 784 19.27 -2.96 -8.37
C PHE A 784 20.66 -3.08 -7.76
N CYS A 785 21.28 -1.95 -7.45
CA CYS A 785 22.59 -1.88 -6.83
C CYS A 785 22.50 -1.13 -5.51
N ALA A 786 23.00 -1.72 -4.45
CA ALA A 786 23.06 -1.10 -3.13
C ALA A 786 24.49 -1.11 -2.57
N LYS A 787 24.82 -0.07 -1.82
CA LYS A 787 26.06 0.03 -1.07
C LYS A 787 25.74 0.51 0.34
N ALA A 788 26.11 -0.29 1.34
CA ALA A 788 25.84 -0.01 2.73
C ALA A 788 27.13 0.39 3.47
N TYR A 789 27.00 1.29 4.45
CA TYR A 789 28.08 1.77 5.30
C TYR A 789 27.67 1.67 6.75
N ARG A 790 28.65 1.38 7.62
CA ARG A 790 28.41 1.44 9.05
C ARG A 790 28.32 2.91 9.47
N ALA A 791 27.28 3.25 10.21
CA ALA A 791 27.07 4.55 10.85
C ALA A 791 27.30 4.44 12.37
N VAL A 792 27.15 5.54 13.06
CA VAL A 792 27.17 5.63 14.53
C VAL A 792 25.92 4.97 15.14
N HIS A 793 25.97 4.64 16.42
CA HIS A 793 24.80 4.14 17.16
C HIS A 793 23.83 5.28 17.45
N GLU A 794 22.53 5.00 17.51
CA GLU A 794 21.45 5.98 17.79
C GLU A 794 21.60 6.76 19.12
N SER A 795 22.43 6.29 20.04
CA SER A 795 22.77 7.01 21.27
C SER A 795 24.02 7.88 21.15
N ASP A 796 24.65 7.92 19.98
CA ASP A 796 25.85 8.74 19.75
C ASP A 796 25.48 10.21 19.58
N ALA A 797 26.34 11.10 20.06
CA ALA A 797 26.11 12.54 19.97
C ALA A 797 26.22 13.09 18.53
N ASP A 798 26.80 12.30 17.63
CA ASP A 798 26.98 12.66 16.21
C ASP A 798 25.82 12.17 15.33
N GLU A 799 24.82 11.48 15.88
CA GLU A 799 23.57 11.20 15.19
C GLU A 799 22.66 12.46 15.17
#